data_bc8eadb2c0f0ce9b0c30b4f81c5f94ca
#
_entry.id   bc8eadb2c0f0ce9b0c30b4f81c5f94ca
#
_cell.length_a   1.000
_cell.length_b   1.000
_cell.length_c   1.000
_cell.angle_alpha   90.00
_cell.angle_beta   90.00
_cell.angle_gamma   90.00
#
_symmetry.space_group_name_H-M   'P 1'
#
loop_
_entity.id
_entity.type
_entity.pdbx_description
1 polymer ?
#
loop_
_entity_poly.entity_id
_entity_poly.type
_entity_poly.pdbx_seq_one_letter_code
_entity_poly.pdbx_strand_id
1 'polypeptide(L)'
;MKTLKIIAVNVCRMVVAVTFILSGFVKAVDPAGTNYKIADYLEALSLQGMVPESMMTLTSVTLSALEFCIGVSLLFAIRRRETSRVALLFMVVMTGMSVWIAVANPVSDCGCFGDAIKLTNAETLWKNIVLLACTATLCAMPLKMPRFISSSSQWIVINYSAVFILAVSCIGLYYLPLFDFRPYHTGANLLKKMEIPEGAEQPQFETTFILQKDGVTKEFTLDNYPDSTWTFVDSKTVQTSKGYEPEISDLSIVRCNDNEDVTQQILQHKGYTFLLIAPRLEDADDGRLDLINLAYEYAYEEGVPFYCLTASSEQGIRGWQLLTGAEYPFYHTDMTVLQTMVRSNPGLMLLKNGTVVRKWSCNNLPEEEQLTQPLDRAEIGKMPHNSTGKRIANIIAWYVLPLLILSITDRLWAWSRWIRKKEKSNKIFQFLKRKKIMRKKIVAGNWKMNMNLQEGVALAKELNDTLNAEKPNCGVVICTPFIHLASIAQFLNQDIIGLGAENCADKEKGAYTGEVSAEMVKSTGAQYVILGHSERRGYYGETPEILKEKVLLALKNGLKVIFCIGESLEEREANKQNEVCKAELEGSVFNLSAEEFKNVIIAYEPIWAIGTGKTATAEQAEEIHAFIRSTVAEKYGKEVAEETSILYGGSCKASNAPELFAKPDIDGGLIGGASLKVADFKGIIDAWK
;
A
#
# COMPACT_ATOMS: atom_id res chain seq x y z
N MET A 1 1.71 35.03 14.84
CA MET A 1 0.59 34.05 15.03
C MET A 1 0.47 32.97 13.95
N LYS A 2 0.58 33.26 12.63
CA LYS A 2 0.47 32.19 11.58
C LYS A 2 1.58 31.13 11.69
N THR A 3 2.83 31.53 11.89
CA THR A 3 4.00 30.64 11.99
C THR A 3 3.92 29.74 13.23
N LEU A 4 3.55 30.29 14.39
CA LEU A 4 3.39 29.53 15.64
C LEU A 4 2.35 28.41 15.52
N LYS A 5 1.21 28.69 14.86
CA LYS A 5 0.18 27.68 14.59
C LYS A 5 0.66 26.56 13.65
N ILE A 6 1.56 26.85 12.70
CA ILE A 6 2.15 25.84 11.82
C ILE A 6 3.13 24.96 12.61
N ILE A 7 3.95 25.57 13.47
CA ILE A 7 4.90 24.85 14.33
C ILE A 7 4.12 23.92 15.27
N ALA A 8 3.12 24.43 15.99
CA ALA A 8 2.31 23.64 16.92
C ALA A 8 1.65 22.43 16.24
N VAL A 9 1.02 22.63 15.05
CA VAL A 9 0.41 21.54 14.28
C VAL A 9 1.45 20.49 13.87
N ASN A 10 2.66 20.90 13.47
CA ASN A 10 3.69 19.93 13.07
C ASN A 10 4.30 19.20 14.27
N VAL A 11 4.43 19.84 15.42
CA VAL A 11 4.83 19.17 16.67
C VAL A 11 3.79 18.13 17.06
N CYS A 12 2.49 18.49 17.13
CA CYS A 12 1.41 17.53 17.38
C CYS A 12 1.45 16.37 16.37
N ARG A 13 1.67 16.68 15.09
CA ARG A 13 1.79 15.65 14.03
C ARG A 13 2.92 14.66 14.32
N MET A 14 4.12 15.17 14.66
CA MET A 14 5.27 14.31 14.94
C MET A 14 5.06 13.45 16.17
N VAL A 15 4.52 14.03 17.24
CA VAL A 15 4.21 13.30 18.47
C VAL A 15 3.24 12.16 18.19
N VAL A 16 2.10 12.43 17.55
CA VAL A 16 1.10 11.38 17.24
C VAL A 16 1.68 10.35 16.26
N ALA A 17 2.35 10.80 15.18
CA ALA A 17 2.87 9.90 14.17
C ALA A 17 3.92 8.93 14.75
N VAL A 18 4.88 9.43 15.53
CA VAL A 18 5.92 8.60 16.12
C VAL A 18 5.32 7.61 17.13
N THR A 19 4.42 8.08 17.98
CA THR A 19 3.75 7.20 18.97
C THR A 19 2.97 6.09 18.29
N PHE A 20 2.21 6.40 17.24
CA PHE A 20 1.40 5.40 16.51
C PHE A 20 2.26 4.42 15.72
N ILE A 21 3.34 4.89 15.09
CA ILE A 21 4.28 4.01 14.38
C ILE A 21 4.93 3.04 15.37
N LEU A 22 5.42 3.53 16.50
CA LEU A 22 6.07 2.69 17.52
C LEU A 22 5.08 1.71 18.16
N SER A 23 3.90 2.18 18.56
CA SER A 23 2.87 1.36 19.18
C SER A 23 2.37 0.27 18.23
N GLY A 24 2.03 0.65 16.98
CA GLY A 24 1.59 -0.30 15.97
C GLY A 24 2.68 -1.30 15.57
N PHE A 25 3.95 -0.87 15.48
CA PHE A 25 5.06 -1.75 15.15
C PHE A 25 5.34 -2.77 16.26
N VAL A 26 5.39 -2.34 17.51
CA VAL A 26 5.65 -3.26 18.65
C VAL A 26 4.55 -4.31 18.79
N LYS A 27 3.27 -3.91 18.62
CA LYS A 27 2.15 -4.86 18.60
C LYS A 27 2.21 -5.82 17.40
N ALA A 28 2.66 -5.35 16.24
CA ALA A 28 2.82 -6.18 15.06
C ALA A 28 3.99 -7.18 15.19
N VAL A 29 5.00 -6.85 15.99
CA VAL A 29 6.12 -7.76 16.30
C VAL A 29 5.66 -8.93 17.18
N ASP A 30 4.78 -8.69 18.14
CA ASP A 30 4.18 -9.73 19.02
C ASP A 30 2.63 -9.67 18.99
N PRO A 31 1.99 -10.15 17.90
CA PRO A 31 0.53 -10.16 17.83
C PRO A 31 -0.11 -11.11 18.85
N ALA A 32 0.58 -12.19 19.21
CA ALA A 32 0.11 -13.13 20.23
C ALA A 32 0.03 -12.48 21.61
N GLY A 33 1.01 -11.66 21.98
CA GLY A 33 0.98 -10.87 23.22
C GLY A 33 -0.19 -9.88 23.26
N THR A 34 -0.49 -9.24 22.11
CA THR A 34 -1.68 -8.38 21.99
C THR A 34 -2.96 -9.19 22.09
N ASN A 35 -2.99 -10.43 21.54
CA ASN A 35 -4.13 -11.34 21.64
C ASN A 35 -4.43 -11.71 23.09
N TYR A 36 -3.41 -12.03 23.88
CA TYR A 36 -3.60 -12.31 25.30
C TYR A 36 -4.17 -11.11 26.08
N LYS A 37 -3.70 -9.90 25.78
CA LYS A 37 -4.29 -8.68 26.38
C LYS A 37 -5.74 -8.46 25.98
N ILE A 38 -6.14 -8.79 24.75
CA ILE A 38 -7.54 -8.77 24.33
C ILE A 38 -8.35 -9.80 25.15
N ALA A 39 -7.79 -10.99 25.36
CA ALA A 39 -8.44 -12.01 26.20
C ALA A 39 -8.63 -11.54 27.65
N ASP A 40 -7.61 -10.92 28.26
CA ASP A 40 -7.71 -10.31 29.61
C ASP A 40 -8.85 -9.28 29.70
N TYR A 41 -9.01 -8.43 28.66
CA TYR A 41 -10.10 -7.46 28.61
C TYR A 41 -11.48 -8.12 28.46
N LEU A 42 -11.59 -9.19 27.65
CA LEU A 42 -12.84 -9.93 27.49
C LEU A 42 -13.22 -10.65 28.78
N GLU A 43 -12.25 -11.19 29.51
CA GLU A 43 -12.44 -11.80 30.80
C GLU A 43 -12.95 -10.77 31.82
N ALA A 44 -12.30 -9.61 31.91
CA ALA A 44 -12.72 -8.51 32.78
C ALA A 44 -14.15 -8.00 32.49
N LEU A 45 -14.61 -8.14 31.24
CA LEU A 45 -15.97 -7.83 30.81
C LEU A 45 -16.95 -9.01 30.95
N SER A 46 -16.51 -10.17 31.46
CA SER A 46 -17.29 -11.40 31.54
C SER A 46 -17.78 -11.91 30.16
N LEU A 47 -17.00 -11.66 29.11
CA LEU A 47 -17.25 -12.09 27.74
C LEU A 47 -16.32 -13.22 27.31
N GLN A 48 -15.65 -13.89 28.26
CA GLN A 48 -14.75 -15.01 28.02
C GLN A 48 -15.48 -16.13 27.27
N GLY A 49 -14.83 -16.67 26.22
CA GLY A 49 -15.38 -17.74 25.37
C GLY A 49 -16.42 -17.31 24.32
N MET A 50 -16.90 -16.05 24.34
CA MET A 50 -17.84 -15.54 23.33
C MET A 50 -17.14 -15.17 22.01
N VAL A 51 -15.85 -14.84 22.05
CA VAL A 51 -15.05 -14.45 20.88
C VAL A 51 -14.06 -15.57 20.54
N PRO A 52 -14.09 -16.15 19.35
CA PRO A 52 -13.13 -17.17 18.92
C PRO A 52 -11.71 -16.60 18.89
N GLU A 53 -10.72 -17.43 19.17
CA GLU A 53 -9.30 -17.04 19.18
C GLU A 53 -8.83 -16.46 17.82
N SER A 54 -9.33 -17.03 16.72
CA SER A 54 -9.07 -16.53 15.37
C SER A 54 -9.54 -15.07 15.17
N MET A 55 -10.67 -14.68 15.75
CA MET A 55 -11.16 -13.29 15.71
C MET A 55 -10.32 -12.37 16.58
N MET A 56 -9.88 -12.83 17.75
CA MET A 56 -8.97 -12.06 18.62
C MET A 56 -7.64 -11.82 17.90
N THR A 57 -7.08 -12.84 17.26
CA THR A 57 -5.85 -12.73 16.46
C THR A 57 -6.02 -11.76 15.28
N LEU A 58 -7.13 -11.85 14.54
CA LEU A 58 -7.44 -10.92 13.46
C LEU A 58 -7.58 -9.48 13.96
N THR A 59 -8.20 -9.30 15.12
CA THR A 59 -8.33 -7.98 15.78
C THR A 59 -6.97 -7.42 16.16
N SER A 60 -6.09 -8.24 16.75
CA SER A 60 -4.72 -7.87 17.11
C SER A 60 -3.91 -7.39 15.90
N VAL A 61 -3.91 -8.18 14.80
CA VAL A 61 -3.23 -7.83 13.55
C VAL A 61 -3.82 -6.58 12.92
N THR A 62 -5.15 -6.47 12.88
CA THR A 62 -5.84 -5.31 12.29
C THR A 62 -5.57 -4.03 13.07
N LEU A 63 -5.62 -4.10 14.40
CA LEU A 63 -5.36 -2.96 15.29
C LEU A 63 -3.94 -2.44 15.13
N SER A 64 -2.94 -3.32 15.14
CA SER A 64 -1.54 -2.94 14.94
C SER A 64 -1.29 -2.35 13.55
N ALA A 65 -1.88 -2.92 12.49
CA ALA A 65 -1.78 -2.41 11.13
C ALA A 65 -2.47 -1.03 11.00
N LEU A 66 -3.64 -0.86 11.58
CA LEU A 66 -4.37 0.42 11.58
C LEU A 66 -3.57 1.52 12.27
N GLU A 67 -3.07 1.26 13.48
CA GLU A 67 -2.23 2.21 14.23
C GLU A 67 -1.00 2.62 13.42
N PHE A 68 -0.25 1.65 12.90
CA PHE A 68 0.95 1.90 12.12
C PHE A 68 0.65 2.73 10.86
N CYS A 69 -0.38 2.36 10.09
CA CYS A 69 -0.75 3.05 8.86
C CYS A 69 -1.27 4.47 9.11
N ILE A 70 -2.01 4.71 10.20
CA ILE A 70 -2.41 6.07 10.63
C ILE A 70 -1.16 6.89 10.95
N GLY A 71 -0.23 6.35 11.74
CA GLY A 71 1.02 7.00 12.10
C GLY A 71 1.83 7.41 10.88
N VAL A 72 2.06 6.49 9.94
CA VAL A 72 2.76 6.76 8.68
C VAL A 72 2.02 7.79 7.82
N SER A 73 0.69 7.67 7.73
CA SER A 73 -0.13 8.61 6.95
C SER A 73 -0.06 10.03 7.53
N LEU A 74 0.00 10.19 8.84
CA LEU A 74 0.24 11.48 9.50
C LEU A 74 1.67 11.96 9.24
N LEU A 75 2.68 11.09 9.33
CA LEU A 75 4.08 11.43 9.09
C LEU A 75 4.29 12.00 7.68
N PHE A 76 3.68 11.42 6.66
CA PHE A 76 3.77 11.88 5.27
C PHE A 76 2.70 12.89 4.87
N ALA A 77 1.78 13.25 5.79
CA ALA A 77 0.62 14.12 5.56
C ALA A 77 -0.26 13.65 4.38
N ILE A 78 -0.52 12.35 4.32
CA ILE A 78 -1.37 11.67 3.34
C ILE A 78 -2.84 11.96 3.67
N ARG A 79 -3.66 12.25 2.65
CA ARG A 79 -5.11 12.51 2.80
C ARG A 79 -5.44 13.26 4.10
N ARG A 80 -4.76 14.38 4.34
CA ARG A 80 -4.69 15.11 5.63
C ARG A 80 -6.00 15.27 6.39
N ARG A 81 -7.12 15.49 5.69
CA ARG A 81 -8.44 15.67 6.32
C ARG A 81 -8.99 14.33 6.84
N GLU A 82 -8.96 13.32 6.01
CA GLU A 82 -9.47 11.98 6.32
C GLU A 82 -8.62 11.33 7.41
N THR A 83 -7.30 11.32 7.24
CA THR A 83 -6.38 10.74 8.22
C THR A 83 -6.49 11.40 9.60
N SER A 84 -6.62 12.74 9.66
CA SER A 84 -6.80 13.43 10.95
C SER A 84 -8.12 13.08 11.63
N ARG A 85 -9.20 12.86 10.87
CA ARG A 85 -10.51 12.44 11.42
C ARG A 85 -10.44 11.01 11.94
N VAL A 86 -9.83 10.09 11.18
CA VAL A 86 -9.66 8.69 11.59
C VAL A 86 -8.78 8.62 12.85
N ALA A 87 -7.68 9.37 12.90
CA ALA A 87 -6.81 9.45 14.07
C ALA A 87 -7.54 9.99 15.31
N LEU A 88 -8.38 11.02 15.13
CA LEU A 88 -9.19 11.56 16.22
C LEU A 88 -10.20 10.54 16.74
N LEU A 89 -10.94 9.89 15.83
CA LEU A 89 -11.91 8.86 16.19
C LEU A 89 -11.23 7.72 16.95
N PHE A 90 -10.10 7.25 16.45
CA PHE A 90 -9.29 6.22 17.10
C PHE A 90 -8.88 6.64 18.52
N MET A 91 -8.38 7.88 18.68
CA MET A 91 -7.98 8.39 19.99
C MET A 91 -9.15 8.59 20.96
N VAL A 92 -10.34 8.95 20.47
CA VAL A 92 -11.55 9.02 21.32
C VAL A 92 -11.85 7.66 21.92
N VAL A 93 -11.85 6.60 21.10
CA VAL A 93 -12.09 5.21 21.56
C VAL A 93 -11.00 4.77 22.54
N MET A 94 -9.72 4.95 22.19
CA MET A 94 -8.61 4.52 23.04
C MET A 94 -8.51 5.30 24.34
N THR A 95 -8.88 6.59 24.36
CA THR A 95 -8.93 7.36 25.59
C THR A 95 -10.11 6.93 26.46
N GLY A 96 -11.27 6.64 25.87
CA GLY A 96 -12.41 6.08 26.60
C GLY A 96 -12.08 4.75 27.28
N MET A 97 -11.40 3.83 26.58
CA MET A 97 -10.89 2.59 27.18
C MET A 97 -9.89 2.87 28.31
N SER A 98 -8.97 3.82 28.13
CA SER A 98 -7.99 4.15 29.17
C SER A 98 -8.62 4.73 30.43
N VAL A 99 -9.72 5.49 30.29
CA VAL A 99 -10.51 5.97 31.44
C VAL A 99 -11.13 4.78 32.18
N TRP A 100 -11.76 3.86 31.46
CA TRP A 100 -12.31 2.65 32.06
C TRP A 100 -11.25 1.82 32.80
N ILE A 101 -10.09 1.60 32.16
CA ILE A 101 -8.96 0.84 32.75
C ILE A 101 -8.43 1.55 34.00
N ALA A 102 -8.27 2.88 33.96
CA ALA A 102 -7.76 3.65 35.09
C ALA A 102 -8.73 3.69 36.29
N VAL A 103 -10.05 3.62 36.07
CA VAL A 103 -11.07 3.66 37.11
C VAL A 103 -11.37 2.27 37.65
N ALA A 104 -11.60 1.29 36.78
CA ALA A 104 -11.98 -0.07 37.17
C ALA A 104 -10.78 -0.95 37.54
N ASN A 105 -9.56 -0.60 37.08
CA ASN A 105 -8.31 -1.33 37.27
C ASN A 105 -8.40 -2.85 36.99
N PRO A 106 -9.03 -3.25 35.85
CA PRO A 106 -9.30 -4.65 35.55
C PRO A 106 -8.05 -5.45 35.18
N VAL A 107 -6.98 -4.76 34.74
CA VAL A 107 -5.71 -5.32 34.32
C VAL A 107 -4.55 -4.50 34.88
N SER A 108 -3.39 -5.14 35.12
CA SER A 108 -2.22 -4.48 35.72
C SER A 108 -1.59 -3.43 34.79
N ASP A 109 -1.62 -3.65 33.48
CA ASP A 109 -1.10 -2.73 32.45
C ASP A 109 -1.98 -2.74 31.19
N CYS A 110 -1.99 -1.63 30.47
CA CYS A 110 -2.81 -1.46 29.26
C CYS A 110 -2.26 -2.20 28.02
N GLY A 111 -1.00 -2.64 28.00
CA GLY A 111 -0.37 -3.28 26.84
C GLY A 111 -0.24 -2.39 25.61
N CYS A 112 -0.34 -1.06 25.72
CA CYS A 112 -0.30 -0.13 24.60
C CYS A 112 0.98 -0.20 23.74
N PHE A 113 2.11 -0.56 24.36
CA PHE A 113 3.41 -0.80 23.72
C PHE A 113 3.88 -2.24 23.90
N GLY A 114 2.96 -3.19 24.10
CA GLY A 114 3.29 -4.58 24.37
C GLY A 114 4.26 -4.71 25.55
N ASP A 115 5.16 -5.68 25.48
CA ASP A 115 6.18 -5.91 26.52
C ASP A 115 7.42 -4.99 26.39
N ALA A 116 7.49 -4.13 25.35
CA ALA A 116 8.65 -3.26 25.13
C ALA A 116 8.70 -2.08 26.10
N ILE A 117 7.55 -1.52 26.50
CA ILE A 117 7.44 -0.41 27.45
C ILE A 117 6.18 -0.66 28.28
N LYS A 118 6.38 -1.01 29.53
CA LYS A 118 5.29 -1.17 30.51
C LYS A 118 4.94 0.20 31.10
N LEU A 119 3.70 0.64 30.88
CA LEU A 119 3.15 1.87 31.43
C LEU A 119 2.05 1.52 32.43
N THR A 120 2.03 2.22 33.53
CA THR A 120 0.91 2.15 34.48
C THR A 120 -0.38 2.64 33.84
N ASN A 121 -1.52 2.23 34.37
CA ASN A 121 -2.84 2.65 33.87
C ASN A 121 -3.00 4.19 33.91
N ALA A 122 -2.46 4.87 34.91
CA ALA A 122 -2.46 6.33 35.03
C ALA A 122 -1.58 7.02 33.94
N GLU A 123 -0.37 6.52 33.72
CA GLU A 123 0.54 7.03 32.68
C GLU A 123 -0.06 6.86 31.28
N THR A 124 -0.70 5.72 31.05
CA THR A 124 -1.43 5.45 29.80
C THR A 124 -2.56 6.43 29.57
N LEU A 125 -3.33 6.74 30.59
CA LEU A 125 -4.42 7.72 30.50
C LEU A 125 -3.88 9.12 30.16
N TRP A 126 -2.82 9.58 30.87
CA TRP A 126 -2.21 10.88 30.60
C TRP A 126 -1.64 10.98 29.19
N LYS A 127 -0.93 9.94 28.72
CA LYS A 127 -0.45 9.83 27.33
C LYS A 127 -1.60 9.97 26.33
N ASN A 128 -2.69 9.26 26.56
CA ASN A 128 -3.83 9.26 25.65
C ASN A 128 -4.58 10.61 25.63
N ILE A 129 -4.68 11.31 26.76
CA ILE A 129 -5.22 12.69 26.84
C ILE A 129 -4.38 13.65 25.99
N VAL A 130 -3.04 13.58 26.10
CA VAL A 130 -2.14 14.41 25.30
C VAL A 130 -2.27 14.09 23.81
N LEU A 131 -2.32 12.80 23.41
CA LEU A 131 -2.50 12.40 22.03
C LEU A 131 -3.87 12.81 21.48
N LEU A 132 -4.93 12.74 22.30
CA LEU A 132 -6.27 13.22 21.94
C LEU A 132 -6.27 14.73 21.66
N ALA A 133 -5.63 15.54 22.50
CA ALA A 133 -5.49 16.97 22.29
C ALA A 133 -4.70 17.28 21.01
N CYS A 134 -3.62 16.54 20.74
CA CYS A 134 -2.83 16.65 19.51
C CYS A 134 -3.67 16.30 18.28
N THR A 135 -4.41 15.17 18.29
CA THR A 135 -5.26 14.74 17.16
C THR A 135 -6.41 15.69 16.91
N ALA A 136 -7.02 16.25 17.96
CA ALA A 136 -8.03 17.33 17.85
C ALA A 136 -7.43 18.57 17.14
N THR A 137 -6.21 18.97 17.49
CA THR A 137 -5.50 20.07 16.85
C THR A 137 -5.22 19.79 15.37
N LEU A 138 -4.82 18.55 15.02
CA LEU A 138 -4.62 18.12 13.64
C LEU A 138 -5.91 18.12 12.84
N CYS A 139 -7.02 17.66 13.45
CA CYS A 139 -8.34 17.65 12.83
C CYS A 139 -8.88 19.05 12.57
N ALA A 140 -8.64 20.00 13.50
CA ALA A 140 -9.04 21.39 13.35
C ALA A 140 -8.25 22.15 12.27
N MET A 141 -6.99 21.78 12.05
CA MET A 141 -6.10 22.51 11.15
C MET A 141 -5.33 21.60 10.16
N PRO A 142 -5.97 20.68 9.44
CA PRO A 142 -5.29 19.65 8.65
C PRO A 142 -4.48 20.20 7.48
N LEU A 143 -4.86 21.36 6.94
CA LEU A 143 -4.18 21.97 5.80
C LEU A 143 -2.84 22.64 6.17
N LYS A 144 -2.54 22.82 7.46
CA LYS A 144 -1.26 23.37 7.92
C LYS A 144 -0.13 22.32 7.94
N MET A 145 -0.44 21.05 7.76
CA MET A 145 0.57 20.00 7.61
C MET A 145 1.19 20.07 6.21
N PRO A 146 2.52 20.24 6.06
CA PRO A 146 3.19 20.18 4.77
C PRO A 146 3.15 18.74 4.22
N ARG A 147 2.90 18.60 2.92
CA ARG A 147 2.96 17.32 2.23
C ARG A 147 4.41 16.98 1.92
N PHE A 148 4.81 15.76 2.23
CA PHE A 148 6.13 15.25 1.84
C PHE A 148 6.10 14.51 0.50
N ILE A 149 4.93 13.99 0.10
CA ILE A 149 4.73 13.20 -1.10
C ILE A 149 3.56 13.76 -1.92
N SER A 150 3.65 13.70 -3.24
CA SER A 150 2.61 14.13 -4.17
C SER A 150 1.34 13.28 -4.06
N SER A 151 0.20 13.80 -4.51
CA SER A 151 -1.09 13.08 -4.43
C SER A 151 -1.08 11.75 -5.22
N SER A 152 -0.31 11.68 -6.29
CA SER A 152 -0.18 10.50 -7.14
C SER A 152 0.58 9.35 -6.49
N SER A 153 1.52 9.64 -5.57
CA SER A 153 2.36 8.62 -4.93
C SER A 153 1.89 8.20 -3.53
N GLN A 154 0.83 8.84 -3.00
CA GLN A 154 0.33 8.56 -1.65
C GLN A 154 -0.15 7.11 -1.47
N TRP A 155 -0.78 6.54 -2.49
CA TRP A 155 -1.28 5.17 -2.44
C TRP A 155 -0.14 4.13 -2.29
N ILE A 156 1.03 4.41 -2.88
CA ILE A 156 2.21 3.54 -2.79
C ILE A 156 2.66 3.45 -1.33
N VAL A 157 2.76 4.59 -0.63
CA VAL A 157 3.18 4.62 0.78
C VAL A 157 2.21 3.85 1.67
N ILE A 158 0.89 4.04 1.48
CA ILE A 158 -0.13 3.36 2.29
C ILE A 158 -0.05 1.84 2.08
N ASN A 159 -0.08 1.38 0.81
CA ASN A 159 -0.07 -0.06 0.51
C ASN A 159 1.26 -0.71 0.93
N TYR A 160 2.39 -0.06 0.69
CA TYR A 160 3.69 -0.56 1.13
C TYR A 160 3.75 -0.70 2.66
N SER A 161 3.27 0.31 3.40
CA SER A 161 3.22 0.26 4.86
C SER A 161 2.29 -0.82 5.38
N ALA A 162 1.12 -1.00 4.74
CA ALA A 162 0.18 -2.06 5.10
C ALA A 162 0.78 -3.45 4.85
N VAL A 163 1.39 -3.68 3.69
CA VAL A 163 2.04 -4.95 3.37
C VAL A 163 3.21 -5.21 4.32
N PHE A 164 4.03 -4.21 4.60
CA PHE A 164 5.16 -4.33 5.53
C PHE A 164 4.70 -4.75 6.93
N ILE A 165 3.72 -4.04 7.50
CA ILE A 165 3.30 -4.31 8.88
C ILE A 165 2.55 -5.64 9.00
N LEU A 166 1.77 -6.02 7.97
CA LEU A 166 1.13 -7.34 7.90
C LEU A 166 2.17 -8.46 7.80
N ALA A 167 3.23 -8.27 6.99
CA ALA A 167 4.32 -9.24 6.89
C ALA A 167 5.03 -9.42 8.24
N VAL A 168 5.30 -8.32 8.97
CA VAL A 168 5.87 -8.37 10.33
C VAL A 168 4.97 -9.17 11.27
N SER A 169 3.65 -8.93 11.24
CA SER A 169 2.69 -9.67 12.07
C SER A 169 2.62 -11.15 11.70
N CYS A 170 2.59 -11.49 10.42
CA CYS A 170 2.57 -12.88 9.94
C CYS A 170 3.84 -13.62 10.36
N ILE A 171 5.00 -13.00 10.27
CA ILE A 171 6.27 -13.59 10.72
C ILE A 171 6.22 -13.85 12.24
N GLY A 172 5.71 -12.88 13.02
CA GLY A 172 5.59 -13.01 14.49
C GLY A 172 4.61 -14.11 14.92
N LEU A 173 3.55 -14.35 14.15
CA LEU A 173 2.58 -15.43 14.40
C LEU A 173 3.09 -16.80 13.95
N TYR A 174 3.77 -16.86 12.81
CA TYR A 174 4.20 -18.14 12.22
C TYR A 174 5.46 -18.69 12.88
N TYR A 175 6.41 -17.80 13.22
CA TYR A 175 7.66 -18.19 13.88
C TYR A 175 7.65 -17.77 15.35
N LEU A 176 8.48 -16.81 15.70
CA LEU A 176 8.54 -16.15 17.00
C LEU A 176 8.64 -14.64 16.77
N PRO A 177 8.30 -13.82 17.78
CA PRO A 177 8.47 -12.38 17.68
C PRO A 177 9.86 -11.98 17.20
N LEU A 178 9.94 -11.08 16.21
CA LEU A 178 11.21 -10.60 15.64
C LEU A 178 12.11 -9.96 16.68
N PHE A 179 11.52 -9.35 17.70
CA PHE A 179 12.16 -8.81 18.90
C PHE A 179 11.45 -9.36 20.12
N ASP A 180 12.23 -10.01 20.97
CA ASP A 180 11.73 -10.55 22.24
C ASP A 180 12.10 -9.58 23.38
N PHE A 181 11.12 -8.80 23.84
CA PHE A 181 11.27 -7.84 24.92
C PHE A 181 10.98 -8.46 26.31
N ARG A 182 10.60 -9.72 26.35
CA ARG A 182 10.20 -10.42 27.56
C ARG A 182 11.42 -10.86 28.39
N PRO A 183 11.23 -11.15 29.69
CA PRO A 183 12.32 -11.58 30.57
C PRO A 183 13.07 -12.82 30.07
N TYR A 184 12.40 -13.69 29.33
CA TYR A 184 12.91 -14.97 28.81
C TYR A 184 13.58 -14.86 27.42
N HIS A 185 14.01 -13.69 26.98
CA HIS A 185 14.64 -13.49 25.67
C HIS A 185 15.96 -14.28 25.53
N THR A 186 16.36 -14.57 24.31
CA THR A 186 17.66 -15.18 24.02
C THR A 186 18.81 -14.34 24.63
N GLY A 187 19.70 -14.97 25.40
CA GLY A 187 20.75 -14.33 26.14
C GLY A 187 20.41 -14.01 27.60
N ALA A 188 19.13 -14.14 28.00
CA ALA A 188 18.73 -13.94 29.38
C ALA A 188 19.21 -15.10 30.27
N ASN A 189 19.83 -14.79 31.40
CA ASN A 189 20.09 -15.79 32.46
C ASN A 189 18.92 -15.77 33.45
N LEU A 190 18.14 -16.85 33.45
CA LEU A 190 16.91 -16.93 34.23
C LEU A 190 17.13 -16.82 35.73
N LEU A 191 18.17 -17.48 36.24
CA LEU A 191 18.52 -17.40 37.68
C LEU A 191 18.79 -15.96 38.10
N LYS A 192 19.67 -15.25 37.38
CA LYS A 192 19.99 -13.85 37.68
C LYS A 192 18.77 -12.92 37.63
N LYS A 193 17.81 -13.22 36.76
CA LYS A 193 16.60 -12.44 36.68
C LYS A 193 15.56 -12.74 37.76
N MET A 194 15.75 -13.86 38.47
CA MET A 194 14.97 -14.25 39.66
C MET A 194 15.60 -13.76 40.95
N GLU A 195 16.90 -13.39 40.93
CA GLU A 195 17.62 -12.96 42.15
C GLU A 195 17.15 -11.57 42.60
N ILE A 196 16.95 -11.42 43.89
CA ILE A 196 16.77 -10.12 44.55
C ILE A 196 18.18 -9.62 44.95
N PRO A 197 18.65 -8.47 44.44
CA PRO A 197 19.97 -7.95 44.74
C PRO A 197 20.15 -7.71 46.24
N GLU A 198 21.35 -7.99 46.75
CA GLU A 198 21.68 -7.67 48.15
C GLU A 198 21.51 -6.17 48.40
N GLY A 199 20.68 -5.80 49.40
CA GLY A 199 20.36 -4.41 49.73
C GLY A 199 19.17 -3.80 48.99
N ALA A 200 18.45 -4.59 48.19
CA ALA A 200 17.17 -4.12 47.59
C ALA A 200 16.12 -3.85 48.68
N GLU A 201 15.28 -2.83 48.43
CA GLU A 201 14.14 -2.53 49.31
C GLU A 201 13.21 -3.74 49.40
N GLN A 202 12.94 -4.21 50.62
CA GLN A 202 12.01 -5.31 50.81
C GLN A 202 10.59 -4.80 50.82
N PRO A 203 9.62 -5.58 50.29
CA PRO A 203 8.23 -5.21 50.35
C PRO A 203 7.78 -5.04 51.80
N GLN A 204 7.19 -3.91 52.11
CA GLN A 204 6.66 -3.63 53.46
C GLN A 204 5.19 -3.92 53.48
N PHE A 205 4.78 -4.67 54.50
CA PHE A 205 3.37 -5.01 54.73
C PHE A 205 2.96 -4.43 56.07
N GLU A 206 1.85 -3.74 56.09
CA GLU A 206 1.21 -3.29 57.32
C GLU A 206 -0.02 -4.16 57.57
N THR A 207 -0.01 -4.88 58.68
CA THR A 207 -1.14 -5.73 59.04
C THR A 207 -1.96 -4.98 60.06
N THR A 208 -3.24 -4.71 59.68
CA THR A 208 -4.24 -4.10 60.55
C THR A 208 -5.14 -5.21 61.09
N PHE A 209 -5.30 -5.27 62.37
CA PHE A 209 -6.18 -6.23 63.08
C PHE A 209 -7.53 -5.60 63.34
N ILE A 210 -8.59 -6.26 62.96
CA ILE A 210 -9.94 -5.85 63.24
C ILE A 210 -10.39 -6.58 64.49
N LEU A 211 -10.59 -5.79 65.56
CA LEU A 211 -10.98 -6.32 66.87
C LEU A 211 -12.32 -5.76 67.30
N GLN A 212 -13.07 -6.52 68.05
CA GLN A 212 -14.39 -6.16 68.53
C GLN A 212 -14.47 -6.19 70.06
N LYS A 213 -15.07 -5.15 70.65
CA LYS A 213 -15.41 -5.07 72.09
C LYS A 213 -16.77 -4.39 72.25
N ASP A 214 -17.64 -4.98 73.05
CA ASP A 214 -18.98 -4.46 73.35
C ASP A 214 -19.80 -4.09 72.07
N GLY A 215 -19.69 -4.88 71.01
CA GLY A 215 -20.38 -4.68 69.75
C GLY A 215 -19.76 -3.60 68.83
N VAL A 216 -18.65 -2.96 69.22
CA VAL A 216 -17.94 -1.95 68.45
C VAL A 216 -16.68 -2.56 67.82
N THR A 217 -16.58 -2.53 66.53
CA THR A 217 -15.40 -2.99 65.75
C THR A 217 -14.47 -1.82 65.51
N LYS A 218 -13.16 -2.01 65.76
CA LYS A 218 -12.10 -1.04 65.47
C LYS A 218 -10.89 -1.72 64.86
N GLU A 219 -10.18 -0.94 64.02
CA GLU A 219 -8.90 -1.37 63.40
C GLU A 219 -7.73 -0.94 64.28
N PHE A 220 -6.76 -1.86 64.47
CA PHE A 220 -5.55 -1.64 65.27
C PHE A 220 -4.35 -2.13 64.47
N THR A 221 -3.22 -1.39 64.56
CA THR A 221 -1.92 -1.82 64.02
C THR A 221 -1.15 -2.63 65.07
N LEU A 222 -0.10 -3.30 64.67
CA LEU A 222 0.75 -4.10 65.57
C LEU A 222 1.34 -3.26 66.72
N ASP A 223 1.67 -1.98 66.46
CA ASP A 223 2.24 -1.05 67.40
C ASP A 223 1.22 -0.54 68.46
N ASN A 224 -0.06 -0.60 68.12
CA ASN A 224 -1.17 -0.15 68.98
C ASN A 224 -2.15 -1.29 69.32
N TYR A 225 -1.66 -2.53 69.38
CA TYR A 225 -2.50 -3.69 69.68
C TYR A 225 -3.06 -3.59 71.08
N PRO A 226 -4.38 -3.63 71.30
CA PRO A 226 -5.01 -3.43 72.58
C PRO A 226 -4.85 -4.64 73.53
N ASP A 227 -5.32 -4.46 74.75
CA ASP A 227 -5.29 -5.49 75.78
C ASP A 227 -6.21 -6.69 75.50
N SER A 228 -6.13 -7.73 76.30
CA SER A 228 -6.87 -9.00 76.16
C SER A 228 -8.39 -8.89 76.28
N THR A 229 -8.95 -7.69 76.42
CA THR A 229 -10.42 -7.46 76.51
C THR A 229 -11.09 -7.30 75.13
N TRP A 230 -10.31 -7.25 74.05
CA TRP A 230 -10.81 -7.20 72.67
C TRP A 230 -10.73 -8.59 72.01
N THR A 231 -11.78 -8.94 71.29
CA THR A 231 -11.87 -10.20 70.58
C THR A 231 -11.45 -10.00 69.12
N PHE A 232 -10.57 -10.85 68.60
CA PHE A 232 -10.14 -10.84 67.20
C PHE A 232 -11.33 -11.22 66.27
N VAL A 233 -11.54 -10.44 65.25
CA VAL A 233 -12.56 -10.68 64.23
C VAL A 233 -11.92 -11.02 62.86
N ASP A 234 -10.94 -10.21 62.43
CA ASP A 234 -10.29 -10.36 61.15
C ASP A 234 -8.97 -9.62 61.12
N SER A 235 -8.12 -9.93 60.14
CA SER A 235 -6.90 -9.17 59.88
C SER A 235 -6.79 -8.79 58.42
N LYS A 236 -6.44 -7.55 58.14
CA LYS A 236 -6.23 -7.01 56.81
C LYS A 236 -4.75 -6.62 56.66
N THR A 237 -4.04 -7.34 55.81
CA THR A 237 -2.66 -7.01 55.48
C THR A 237 -2.65 -6.21 54.17
N VAL A 238 -2.14 -4.99 54.25
CA VAL A 238 -1.99 -4.09 53.07
C VAL A 238 -0.50 -3.88 52.81
N GLN A 239 -0.10 -4.08 51.57
CA GLN A 239 1.27 -3.80 51.16
C GLN A 239 1.45 -2.28 51.04
N THR A 240 2.32 -1.70 51.87
CA THR A 240 2.61 -0.26 51.93
C THR A 240 3.75 0.18 51.03
N SER A 241 4.68 -0.74 50.73
CA SER A 241 5.73 -0.52 49.73
C SER A 241 5.93 -1.80 48.92
N LYS A 242 5.98 -1.65 47.57
CA LYS A 242 6.16 -2.80 46.69
C LYS A 242 7.53 -3.47 46.81
N GLY A 243 8.54 -2.75 47.32
CA GLY A 243 9.91 -3.26 47.32
C GLY A 243 10.45 -3.55 45.89
N TYR A 244 11.59 -4.20 45.82
CA TYR A 244 12.15 -4.66 44.56
C TYR A 244 11.42 -5.93 44.08
N GLU A 245 10.81 -5.89 42.90
CA GLU A 245 10.28 -7.07 42.22
C GLU A 245 11.30 -7.54 41.18
N PRO A 246 11.81 -8.79 41.23
CA PRO A 246 12.70 -9.33 40.21
C PRO A 246 11.96 -9.41 38.87
N GLU A 247 12.69 -9.36 37.74
CA GLU A 247 12.09 -9.43 36.42
C GLU A 247 11.29 -10.73 36.17
N ILE A 248 11.68 -11.80 36.87
CA ILE A 248 10.99 -13.10 36.91
C ILE A 248 10.68 -13.40 38.37
N SER A 249 9.44 -13.23 38.78
CA SER A 249 8.96 -13.45 40.16
C SER A 249 8.12 -14.71 40.31
N ASP A 250 7.55 -15.19 39.22
CA ASP A 250 6.43 -16.13 39.16
C ASP A 250 6.77 -17.48 38.50
N LEU A 251 8.03 -17.70 38.10
CA LEU A 251 8.48 -18.97 37.54
C LEU A 251 8.59 -20.06 38.64
N SER A 252 7.68 -21.02 38.57
CA SER A 252 7.72 -22.25 39.37
C SER A 252 7.54 -23.45 38.46
N ILE A 253 8.44 -24.41 38.52
CA ILE A 253 8.43 -25.68 37.79
C ILE A 253 8.18 -26.80 38.78
N VAL A 254 6.98 -27.34 38.78
CA VAL A 254 6.52 -28.32 39.72
C VAL A 254 6.44 -29.70 39.08
N ARG A 255 7.00 -30.68 39.72
CA ARG A 255 6.95 -32.09 39.25
C ARG A 255 5.54 -32.65 39.40
N CYS A 256 4.98 -33.23 38.34
CA CYS A 256 3.59 -33.73 38.32
C CYS A 256 3.30 -34.87 39.29
N ASN A 257 4.31 -35.64 39.69
CA ASN A 257 4.12 -36.84 40.51
C ASN A 257 4.00 -36.56 42.03
N ASP A 258 4.74 -35.58 42.53
CA ASP A 258 4.90 -35.31 43.97
C ASP A 258 4.68 -33.84 44.37
N ASN A 259 4.40 -32.99 43.41
CA ASN A 259 4.23 -31.54 43.57
C ASN A 259 5.48 -30.83 44.16
N GLU A 260 6.67 -31.40 43.96
CA GLU A 260 7.92 -30.77 44.39
C GLU A 260 8.32 -29.67 43.40
N ASP A 261 8.66 -28.47 43.91
CA ASP A 261 9.24 -27.41 43.10
C ASP A 261 10.71 -27.70 42.79
N VAL A 262 10.99 -27.96 41.52
CA VAL A 262 12.33 -28.31 41.03
C VAL A 262 12.95 -27.19 40.20
N THR A 263 12.41 -25.98 40.25
CA THR A 263 12.84 -24.82 39.48
C THR A 263 14.35 -24.59 39.59
N GLN A 264 14.85 -24.52 40.82
CA GLN A 264 16.26 -24.29 41.07
C GLN A 264 17.15 -25.44 40.54
N GLN A 265 16.70 -26.69 40.69
CA GLN A 265 17.41 -27.86 40.20
C GLN A 265 17.58 -27.86 38.69
N ILE A 266 16.53 -27.51 37.96
CA ILE A 266 16.54 -27.44 36.47
C ILE A 266 17.39 -26.28 35.99
N LEU A 267 17.25 -25.08 36.58
CA LEU A 267 17.96 -23.89 36.14
C LEU A 267 19.43 -23.86 36.53
N GLN A 268 19.84 -24.53 37.64
CA GLN A 268 21.23 -24.63 38.08
C GLN A 268 21.98 -25.77 37.38
N HIS A 269 21.32 -26.55 36.53
CA HIS A 269 21.98 -27.63 35.79
C HIS A 269 23.18 -27.10 35.00
N LYS A 270 24.35 -27.74 35.20
CA LYS A 270 25.56 -27.39 34.47
C LYS A 270 25.57 -28.10 33.12
N GLY A 271 25.51 -27.33 32.07
CA GLY A 271 25.41 -27.84 30.69
C GLY A 271 24.17 -27.36 29.98
N TYR A 272 23.77 -28.11 28.96
CA TYR A 272 22.57 -27.81 28.18
C TYR A 272 21.32 -28.47 28.77
N THR A 273 20.17 -27.84 28.56
CA THR A 273 18.85 -28.38 28.95
C THR A 273 17.84 -27.95 27.91
N PHE A 274 17.08 -28.89 27.38
CA PHE A 274 15.92 -28.60 26.53
C PHE A 274 14.66 -28.46 27.39
N LEU A 275 13.88 -27.42 27.08
CA LEU A 275 12.54 -27.19 27.62
C LEU A 275 11.54 -27.16 26.46
N LEU A 276 10.67 -28.16 26.40
CA LEU A 276 9.50 -28.12 25.54
C LEU A 276 8.41 -27.35 26.28
N ILE A 277 7.98 -26.23 25.72
CA ILE A 277 7.00 -25.33 26.33
C ILE A 277 5.66 -25.55 25.63
N ALA A 278 4.72 -26.18 26.32
CA ALA A 278 3.38 -26.47 25.80
C ALA A 278 2.33 -25.94 26.79
N PRO A 279 1.93 -24.65 26.69
CA PRO A 279 0.95 -24.07 27.61
C PRO A 279 -0.33 -24.91 27.73
N ARG A 280 -0.86 -25.42 26.63
CA ARG A 280 -1.99 -26.35 26.55
C ARG A 280 -1.67 -27.48 25.59
N LEU A 281 -1.55 -28.70 26.11
CA LEU A 281 -1.31 -29.90 25.31
C LEU A 281 -2.53 -30.27 24.47
N GLU A 282 -3.73 -29.93 24.93
CA GLU A 282 -4.99 -30.21 24.23
C GLU A 282 -5.14 -29.41 22.93
N ASP A 283 -4.50 -28.24 22.85
CA ASP A 283 -4.54 -27.32 21.71
C ASP A 283 -3.15 -27.19 21.03
N ALA A 284 -2.20 -28.08 21.40
CA ALA A 284 -0.85 -28.03 20.85
C ALA A 284 -0.81 -28.51 19.39
N ASP A 285 -0.01 -27.84 18.56
CA ASP A 285 0.21 -28.22 17.16
C ASP A 285 0.96 -29.55 17.09
N ASP A 286 0.32 -30.55 16.53
CA ASP A 286 0.82 -31.91 16.34
C ASP A 286 1.45 -32.16 14.95
N GLY A 287 1.44 -31.15 14.08
CA GLY A 287 1.90 -31.27 12.69
C GLY A 287 3.42 -31.54 12.55
N ARG A 288 4.20 -31.37 13.62
CA ARG A 288 5.66 -31.56 13.62
C ARG A 288 6.18 -32.38 14.81
N LEU A 289 5.41 -33.38 15.21
CA LEU A 289 5.76 -34.29 16.29
C LEU A 289 7.05 -35.07 16.04
N ASP A 290 7.31 -35.42 14.80
CA ASP A 290 8.54 -36.04 14.33
C ASP A 290 9.79 -35.25 14.75
N LEU A 291 9.78 -33.92 14.60
CA LEU A 291 10.90 -33.07 14.98
C LEU A 291 11.02 -32.90 16.50
N ILE A 292 9.92 -32.94 17.26
CA ILE A 292 9.95 -32.91 18.71
C ILE A 292 10.58 -34.21 19.23
N ASN A 293 10.14 -35.35 18.71
CA ASN A 293 10.67 -36.66 19.07
C ASN A 293 12.15 -36.78 18.68
N LEU A 294 12.53 -36.30 17.49
CA LEU A 294 13.93 -36.23 17.05
C LEU A 294 14.80 -35.41 18.02
N ALA A 295 14.30 -34.25 18.46
CA ALA A 295 15.02 -33.44 19.44
C ALA A 295 15.14 -34.12 20.82
N TYR A 296 14.13 -34.89 21.21
CA TYR A 296 14.16 -35.70 22.43
C TYR A 296 15.12 -36.89 22.32
N GLU A 297 15.08 -37.65 21.22
CA GLU A 297 16.02 -38.76 20.99
C GLU A 297 17.47 -38.29 20.99
N TYR A 298 17.74 -37.18 20.25
CA TYR A 298 19.06 -36.57 20.29
C TYR A 298 19.48 -36.15 21.72
N ALA A 299 18.58 -35.52 22.48
CA ALA A 299 18.87 -35.13 23.84
C ALA A 299 19.17 -36.35 24.76
N TYR A 300 18.41 -37.42 24.55
CA TYR A 300 18.60 -38.68 25.27
C TYR A 300 19.97 -39.34 24.95
N GLU A 301 20.35 -39.40 23.69
CA GLU A 301 21.63 -39.97 23.23
C GLU A 301 22.84 -39.17 23.73
N GLU A 302 22.75 -37.83 23.69
CA GLU A 302 23.82 -36.93 24.17
C GLU A 302 23.81 -36.72 25.71
N GLY A 303 22.86 -37.34 26.45
CA GLY A 303 22.72 -37.17 27.88
C GLY A 303 22.33 -35.77 28.35
N VAL A 304 21.60 -35.02 27.46
CA VAL A 304 21.10 -33.68 27.75
C VAL A 304 19.68 -33.79 28.34
N PRO A 305 19.42 -33.18 29.51
CA PRO A 305 18.09 -33.17 30.09
C PRO A 305 17.05 -32.55 29.15
N PHE A 306 15.88 -33.18 29.02
CA PHE A 306 14.75 -32.72 28.23
C PHE A 306 13.48 -32.75 29.12
N TYR A 307 12.80 -31.62 29.26
CA TYR A 307 11.65 -31.43 30.13
C TYR A 307 10.50 -30.81 29.36
N CYS A 308 9.27 -31.31 29.53
CA CYS A 308 8.05 -30.65 28.99
C CYS A 308 7.37 -29.85 30.10
N LEU A 309 7.21 -28.55 29.89
CA LEU A 309 6.53 -27.65 30.81
C LEU A 309 5.12 -27.36 30.27
N THR A 310 4.08 -27.60 31.09
CA THR A 310 2.69 -27.43 30.69
C THR A 310 1.81 -26.93 31.84
N ALA A 311 0.70 -26.29 31.52
CA ALA A 311 -0.38 -26.00 32.47
C ALA A 311 -1.57 -26.95 32.32
N SER A 312 -1.48 -27.95 31.42
CA SER A 312 -2.53 -28.93 31.20
C SER A 312 -2.72 -29.88 32.38
N SER A 313 -3.94 -30.38 32.54
CA SER A 313 -4.26 -31.39 33.53
C SER A 313 -3.57 -32.73 33.23
N GLU A 314 -3.57 -33.64 34.21
CA GLU A 314 -3.08 -35.01 34.00
C GLU A 314 -3.78 -35.72 32.84
N GLN A 315 -5.06 -35.42 32.61
CA GLN A 315 -5.82 -35.99 31.50
C GLN A 315 -5.29 -35.47 30.14
N GLY A 316 -4.96 -34.18 30.06
CA GLY A 316 -4.33 -33.58 28.88
C GLY A 316 -2.94 -34.17 28.61
N ILE A 317 -2.12 -34.35 29.66
CA ILE A 317 -0.80 -35.01 29.55
C ILE A 317 -0.95 -36.44 29.03
N ARG A 318 -1.87 -37.23 29.59
CA ARG A 318 -2.13 -38.61 29.09
C ARG A 318 -2.62 -38.62 27.65
N GLY A 319 -3.51 -37.67 27.27
CA GLY A 319 -3.97 -37.54 25.90
C GLY A 319 -2.81 -37.26 24.94
N TRP A 320 -1.92 -36.34 25.31
CA TRP A 320 -0.73 -36.01 24.52
C TRP A 320 0.23 -37.21 24.41
N GLN A 321 0.51 -37.91 25.50
CA GLN A 321 1.34 -39.11 25.50
C GLN A 321 0.79 -40.24 24.58
N LEU A 322 -0.53 -40.43 24.59
CA LEU A 322 -1.19 -41.43 23.71
C LEU A 322 -1.09 -41.03 22.25
N LEU A 323 -1.20 -39.70 21.94
CA LEU A 323 -1.14 -39.21 20.58
C LEU A 323 0.29 -39.22 20.03
N THR A 324 1.28 -38.84 20.84
CA THR A 324 2.65 -38.55 20.37
C THR A 324 3.65 -39.66 20.69
N GLY A 325 3.32 -40.58 21.58
CA GLY A 325 4.27 -41.54 22.14
C GLY A 325 5.35 -40.93 23.05
N ALA A 326 5.10 -39.71 23.58
CA ALA A 326 6.08 -38.96 24.35
C ALA A 326 6.56 -39.69 25.61
N GLU A 327 7.87 -39.93 25.72
CA GLU A 327 8.54 -40.55 26.85
C GLU A 327 9.27 -39.54 27.78
N TYR A 328 9.33 -38.26 27.37
CA TYR A 328 9.93 -37.20 28.17
C TYR A 328 9.09 -36.84 29.40
N PRO A 329 9.72 -36.40 30.53
CA PRO A 329 9.01 -36.04 31.76
C PRO A 329 8.25 -34.73 31.64
N PHE A 330 7.07 -34.65 32.26
CA PHE A 330 6.17 -33.49 32.29
C PHE A 330 6.25 -32.79 33.66
N TYR A 331 6.17 -31.46 33.59
CA TYR A 331 6.19 -30.58 34.77
C TYR A 331 5.08 -29.51 34.61
N HIS A 332 4.48 -29.17 35.75
CA HIS A 332 3.49 -28.09 35.78
C HIS A 332 4.16 -26.73 35.97
N THR A 333 3.68 -25.76 35.19
CA THR A 333 4.08 -24.35 35.31
C THR A 333 2.87 -23.50 34.98
N ASP A 334 2.79 -22.29 35.56
CA ASP A 334 1.70 -21.36 35.31
C ASP A 334 1.54 -21.02 33.81
N MET A 335 0.29 -20.95 33.37
CA MET A 335 -0.08 -20.69 31.98
C MET A 335 0.51 -19.38 31.45
N THR A 336 0.44 -18.31 32.22
CA THR A 336 0.90 -16.97 31.84
C THR A 336 2.41 -16.93 31.70
N VAL A 337 3.11 -17.66 32.58
CA VAL A 337 4.57 -17.85 32.53
C VAL A 337 4.96 -18.56 31.24
N LEU A 338 4.33 -19.70 30.93
CA LEU A 338 4.61 -20.46 29.70
C LEU A 338 4.38 -19.63 28.43
N GLN A 339 3.25 -18.91 28.37
CA GLN A 339 2.95 -18.00 27.28
C GLN A 339 3.97 -16.85 27.16
N THR A 340 4.55 -16.42 28.29
CA THR A 340 5.60 -15.41 28.32
C THR A 340 6.95 -15.99 27.89
N MET A 341 7.23 -17.25 28.17
CA MET A 341 8.47 -17.93 27.79
C MET A 341 8.58 -18.07 26.26
N VAL A 342 7.55 -18.63 25.60
CA VAL A 342 7.54 -18.85 24.13
C VAL A 342 6.16 -18.54 23.57
N ARG A 343 6.10 -17.83 22.43
CA ARG A 343 4.85 -17.53 21.70
C ARG A 343 4.54 -18.63 20.68
N SER A 344 4.50 -19.86 21.13
CA SER A 344 4.17 -21.03 20.30
C SER A 344 3.64 -22.15 21.20
N ASN A 345 2.73 -22.95 20.73
CA ASN A 345 2.20 -24.11 21.44
C ASN A 345 2.21 -25.36 20.52
N PRO A 346 3.21 -26.24 20.63
CA PRO A 346 4.35 -26.16 21.51
C PRO A 346 5.46 -25.23 20.97
N GLY A 347 6.44 -24.89 21.81
CA GLY A 347 7.69 -24.26 21.43
C GLY A 347 8.86 -24.92 22.14
N LEU A 348 10.05 -24.84 21.60
CA LEU A 348 11.26 -25.43 22.18
C LEU A 348 12.23 -24.32 22.63
N MET A 349 12.85 -24.50 23.79
CA MET A 349 13.87 -23.61 24.34
C MET A 349 15.09 -24.43 24.73
N LEU A 350 16.28 -23.93 24.38
CA LEU A 350 17.56 -24.47 24.80
C LEU A 350 18.19 -23.55 25.82
N LEU A 351 18.51 -24.09 26.99
CA LEU A 351 19.26 -23.42 28.04
C LEU A 351 20.70 -23.92 28.07
N LYS A 352 21.63 -23.08 28.49
CA LYS A 352 23.00 -23.46 28.93
C LYS A 352 23.31 -22.77 30.23
N ASN A 353 23.51 -23.52 31.31
CA ASN A 353 23.77 -22.99 32.66
C ASN A 353 22.70 -21.94 33.06
N GLY A 354 21.42 -22.21 32.86
CA GLY A 354 20.30 -21.30 33.14
C GLY A 354 20.18 -20.10 32.21
N THR A 355 21.02 -20.00 31.17
CA THR A 355 20.94 -18.93 30.17
C THR A 355 20.24 -19.43 28.92
N VAL A 356 19.28 -18.67 28.40
CA VAL A 356 18.53 -18.99 27.16
C VAL A 356 19.46 -18.83 25.95
N VAL A 357 19.83 -19.95 25.33
CA VAL A 357 20.68 -19.96 24.14
C VAL A 357 19.88 -19.75 22.88
N ARG A 358 18.75 -20.46 22.74
CA ARG A 358 17.91 -20.39 21.54
C ARG A 358 16.48 -20.78 21.86
N LYS A 359 15.57 -20.30 21.01
CA LYS A 359 14.14 -20.62 21.08
C LYS A 359 13.63 -20.91 19.69
N TRP A 360 12.68 -21.83 19.58
CA TRP A 360 12.01 -22.21 18.34
C TRP A 360 10.49 -22.23 18.52
N SER A 361 9.76 -21.88 17.49
CA SER A 361 8.33 -22.19 17.39
C SER A 361 8.12 -23.61 16.86
N CYS A 362 6.90 -24.12 16.92
CA CYS A 362 6.53 -25.39 16.28
C CYS A 362 6.86 -25.43 14.78
N ASN A 363 6.89 -24.25 14.11
CA ASN A 363 7.12 -24.14 12.66
C ASN A 363 8.60 -24.13 12.24
N ASN A 364 9.54 -24.04 13.16
CA ASN A 364 10.98 -23.99 12.85
C ASN A 364 11.84 -24.76 13.85
N LEU A 365 11.31 -25.86 14.36
CA LEU A 365 12.06 -26.78 15.22
C LEU A 365 13.35 -27.22 14.54
N PRO A 366 14.40 -27.64 15.33
CA PRO A 366 15.64 -28.11 14.76
C PRO A 366 15.43 -29.37 13.92
N GLU A 367 16.05 -29.39 12.72
CA GLU A 367 16.01 -30.51 11.78
C GLU A 367 17.18 -31.47 12.05
N GLU A 368 17.11 -32.71 11.52
CA GLU A 368 18.10 -33.76 11.71
C GLU A 368 19.53 -33.30 11.41
N GLU A 369 19.72 -32.52 10.35
CA GLU A 369 21.03 -31.99 9.95
C GLU A 369 21.68 -31.11 11.04
N GLN A 370 20.86 -30.46 11.87
CA GLN A 370 21.31 -29.56 12.94
C GLN A 370 21.61 -30.31 14.26
N LEU A 371 21.17 -31.56 14.38
CA LEU A 371 21.29 -32.44 15.54
C LEU A 371 22.31 -33.57 15.33
N THR A 372 23.23 -33.43 14.37
CA THR A 372 24.24 -34.46 14.05
C THR A 372 25.53 -34.37 14.88
N GLN A 373 25.70 -33.30 15.64
CA GLN A 373 26.92 -33.04 16.44
C GLN A 373 26.56 -32.62 17.85
N PRO A 374 27.43 -32.87 18.84
CA PRO A 374 27.24 -32.37 20.20
C PRO A 374 26.98 -30.85 20.25
N LEU A 375 26.08 -30.39 21.12
CA LEU A 375 25.66 -28.98 21.22
C LEU A 375 26.80 -27.97 21.37
N ASP A 376 27.91 -28.35 21.96
CA ASP A 376 29.08 -27.48 22.08
C ASP A 376 29.71 -27.13 20.71
N ARG A 377 29.57 -27.98 19.71
CA ARG A 377 30.10 -27.82 18.36
C ARG A 377 29.02 -27.36 17.38
N ALA A 378 27.77 -27.78 17.59
CA ALA A 378 26.65 -27.44 16.77
C ALA A 378 26.33 -25.93 16.81
N GLU A 379 25.88 -25.39 15.70
CA GLU A 379 25.45 -23.99 15.60
C GLU A 379 24.23 -23.68 16.48
N ILE A 380 23.37 -24.67 16.72
CA ILE A 380 22.18 -24.51 17.57
C ILE A 380 22.55 -24.32 19.06
N GLY A 381 23.68 -24.87 19.51
CA GLY A 381 24.16 -24.72 20.86
C GLY A 381 24.93 -23.41 21.13
N LYS A 382 25.17 -22.62 20.08
CA LYS A 382 25.87 -21.33 20.20
C LYS A 382 24.87 -20.17 20.22
N MET A 383 25.22 -19.13 20.99
CA MET A 383 24.47 -17.89 20.99
C MET A 383 24.45 -17.28 19.56
N PRO A 384 23.30 -16.82 19.07
CA PRO A 384 23.22 -16.19 17.74
C PRO A 384 24.14 -14.97 17.64
N HIS A 385 25.01 -14.93 16.64
CA HIS A 385 26.00 -13.86 16.43
C HIS A 385 25.38 -12.51 16.03
N ASN A 386 24.08 -12.49 15.67
CA ASN A 386 23.40 -11.26 15.27
C ASN A 386 22.97 -10.45 16.48
N SER A 387 23.69 -9.37 16.76
CA SER A 387 23.25 -8.40 17.76
C SER A 387 21.85 -7.88 17.44
N THR A 388 21.02 -7.73 18.45
CA THR A 388 19.66 -7.14 18.32
C THR A 388 19.70 -5.81 17.58
N GLY A 389 20.75 -5.00 17.77
CA GLY A 389 20.96 -3.75 17.06
C GLY A 389 21.09 -3.90 15.54
N LYS A 390 21.80 -4.94 15.05
CA LYS A 390 21.89 -5.20 13.60
C LYS A 390 20.53 -5.63 13.01
N ARG A 391 19.74 -6.43 13.74
CA ARG A 391 18.38 -6.81 13.31
C ARG A 391 17.46 -5.59 13.22
N ILE A 392 17.48 -4.72 14.22
CA ILE A 392 16.73 -3.46 14.23
C ILE A 392 17.13 -2.60 13.03
N ALA A 393 18.44 -2.38 12.84
CA ALA A 393 18.94 -1.58 11.72
C ALA A 393 18.51 -2.13 10.36
N ASN A 394 18.54 -3.45 10.16
CA ASN A 394 18.12 -4.09 8.92
C ASN A 394 16.62 -3.91 8.66
N ILE A 395 15.75 -4.09 9.66
CA ILE A 395 14.30 -3.93 9.51
C ILE A 395 13.94 -2.46 9.24
N ILE A 396 14.58 -1.52 9.95
CA ILE A 396 14.44 -0.09 9.72
C ILE A 396 14.90 0.25 8.30
N ALA A 397 16.05 -0.24 7.86
CA ALA A 397 16.55 -0.01 6.51
C ALA A 397 15.60 -0.58 5.45
N TRP A 398 15.08 -1.78 5.65
CA TRP A 398 14.14 -2.44 4.75
C TRP A 398 12.84 -1.65 4.58
N TYR A 399 12.39 -0.97 5.64
CA TYR A 399 11.19 -0.14 5.58
C TYR A 399 11.49 1.29 5.10
N VAL A 400 12.49 1.93 5.68
CA VAL A 400 12.76 3.37 5.46
C VAL A 400 13.41 3.64 4.12
N LEU A 401 14.33 2.76 3.65
CA LEU A 401 15.09 3.00 2.43
C LEU A 401 14.21 3.11 1.16
N PRO A 402 13.25 2.19 0.91
CA PRO A 402 12.34 2.33 -0.23
C PRO A 402 11.46 3.59 -0.16
N LEU A 403 10.99 3.97 1.04
CA LEU A 403 10.22 5.19 1.24
C LEU A 403 11.05 6.47 1.03
N LEU A 404 12.32 6.44 1.41
CA LEU A 404 13.28 7.53 1.15
C LEU A 404 13.51 7.68 -0.35
N ILE A 405 13.79 6.59 -1.06
CA ILE A 405 13.96 6.58 -2.52
C ILE A 405 12.70 7.11 -3.20
N LEU A 406 11.52 6.63 -2.79
CA LEU A 406 10.24 7.11 -3.31
C LEU A 406 10.06 8.62 -3.06
N SER A 407 10.37 9.10 -1.86
CA SER A 407 10.26 10.52 -1.52
C SER A 407 11.20 11.40 -2.35
N ILE A 408 12.44 10.95 -2.56
CA ILE A 408 13.43 11.67 -3.37
C ILE A 408 13.00 11.70 -4.84
N THR A 409 12.61 10.57 -5.40
CA THR A 409 12.17 10.48 -6.81
C THR A 409 10.90 11.29 -7.06
N ASP A 410 9.94 11.27 -6.16
CA ASP A 410 8.72 12.09 -6.23
C ASP A 410 9.05 13.60 -6.17
N ARG A 411 9.99 14.00 -5.32
CA ARG A 411 10.47 15.39 -5.23
C ARG A 411 11.22 15.83 -6.48
N LEU A 412 12.12 14.99 -6.99
CA LEU A 412 12.86 15.26 -8.23
C LEU A 412 11.89 15.41 -9.41
N TRP A 413 10.88 14.56 -9.50
CA TRP A 413 9.86 14.64 -10.53
C TRP A 413 8.96 15.89 -10.39
N ALA A 414 8.57 16.24 -9.16
CA ALA A 414 7.84 17.47 -8.89
C ALA A 414 8.69 18.71 -9.24
N TRP A 415 9.99 18.70 -8.91
CA TRP A 415 10.93 19.75 -9.25
C TRP A 415 11.16 19.86 -10.77
N SER A 416 11.31 18.74 -11.48
CA SER A 416 11.43 18.72 -12.94
C SER A 416 10.17 19.28 -13.63
N ARG A 417 8.97 19.00 -13.09
CA ARG A 417 7.72 19.60 -13.57
C ARG A 417 7.65 21.11 -13.27
N TRP A 418 8.14 21.55 -12.10
CA TRP A 418 8.21 22.95 -11.74
C TRP A 418 9.20 23.72 -12.62
N ILE A 419 10.40 23.17 -12.92
CA ILE A 419 11.35 23.74 -13.86
C ILE A 419 10.71 23.88 -15.24
N ARG A 420 10.09 22.81 -15.77
CA ARG A 420 9.37 22.86 -17.05
C ARG A 420 8.23 23.88 -17.07
N LYS A 421 7.54 24.07 -15.95
CA LYS A 421 6.50 25.11 -15.82
C LYS A 421 7.09 26.52 -15.73
N LYS A 422 8.26 26.68 -15.08
CA LYS A 422 8.99 27.96 -14.94
C LYS A 422 9.67 28.35 -16.27
N GLU A 423 10.18 27.36 -17.02
CA GLU A 423 10.69 27.55 -18.38
C GLU A 423 9.61 28.04 -19.35
N LYS A 424 8.36 27.49 -19.22
CA LYS A 424 7.20 28.01 -19.98
C LYS A 424 6.85 29.46 -19.61
N SER A 425 7.19 29.90 -18.42
CA SER A 425 6.88 31.25 -17.91
C SER A 425 7.98 32.30 -18.21
N ASN A 426 9.15 31.87 -18.62
CA ASN A 426 10.29 32.78 -18.89
C ASN A 426 10.22 33.36 -20.31
N LYS A 427 9.83 34.62 -20.42
CA LYS A 427 9.69 35.35 -21.71
C LYS A 427 10.94 35.26 -22.62
N ILE A 428 12.14 35.14 -22.06
CA ILE A 428 13.39 34.95 -22.79
C ILE A 428 13.46 33.59 -23.48
N PHE A 429 12.96 32.53 -22.81
CA PHE A 429 12.91 31.17 -23.40
C PHE A 429 11.82 31.06 -24.48
N GLN A 430 10.69 31.79 -24.32
CA GLN A 430 9.68 31.95 -25.36
C GLN A 430 10.23 32.69 -26.58
N PHE A 431 11.09 33.69 -26.41
CA PHE A 431 11.73 34.39 -27.52
C PHE A 431 12.70 33.52 -28.31
N LEU A 432 13.45 32.67 -27.64
CA LEU A 432 14.34 31.68 -28.29
C LEU A 432 13.58 30.50 -28.92
N LYS A 433 12.42 30.14 -28.36
CA LYS A 433 11.50 29.12 -28.92
C LYS A 433 10.70 29.63 -30.10
N ARG A 434 10.44 30.95 -30.22
CA ARG A 434 9.80 31.60 -31.36
C ARG A 434 10.53 31.37 -32.69
N LYS A 435 11.77 30.89 -32.70
CA LYS A 435 12.58 30.76 -33.91
C LYS A 435 12.36 29.46 -34.70
N LYS A 436 11.46 28.54 -34.29
CA LYS A 436 11.07 27.35 -35.09
C LYS A 436 9.75 26.72 -34.62
N ILE A 437 8.63 27.41 -34.77
CA ILE A 437 7.31 26.76 -34.80
C ILE A 437 7.18 26.14 -36.19
N MET A 438 7.52 24.85 -36.33
CA MET A 438 7.18 24.08 -37.49
C MET A 438 5.94 23.25 -37.15
N ARG A 439 4.87 23.41 -37.94
CA ARG A 439 3.67 22.58 -37.88
C ARG A 439 4.03 21.11 -37.95
N LYS A 440 3.33 20.27 -37.20
CA LYS A 440 3.55 18.84 -37.25
C LYS A 440 3.01 18.30 -38.56
N LYS A 441 3.88 17.73 -39.36
CA LYS A 441 3.55 16.96 -40.55
C LYS A 441 3.02 15.60 -40.14
N ILE A 442 1.81 15.20 -40.58
CA ILE A 442 1.17 13.95 -40.13
C ILE A 442 0.57 13.19 -41.32
N VAL A 443 0.85 11.91 -41.40
CA VAL A 443 0.18 10.97 -42.31
C VAL A 443 -0.61 9.98 -41.47
N ALA A 444 -1.92 10.10 -41.50
CA ALA A 444 -2.85 9.27 -40.76
C ALA A 444 -3.58 8.29 -41.68
N GLY A 445 -3.52 7.00 -41.35
CA GLY A 445 -4.28 5.96 -42.04
C GLY A 445 -5.66 5.80 -41.41
N ASN A 446 -6.73 5.88 -42.19
CA ASN A 446 -8.07 5.51 -41.80
C ASN A 446 -8.40 4.17 -42.49
N TRP A 447 -8.39 3.10 -41.67
CA TRP A 447 -8.58 1.75 -42.21
C TRP A 447 -10.04 1.48 -42.56
N LYS A 448 -10.95 2.27 -42.02
CA LYS A 448 -12.40 2.09 -42.16
C LYS A 448 -12.82 0.68 -41.74
N MET A 449 -13.98 0.19 -42.18
CA MET A 449 -14.48 -1.15 -41.85
C MET A 449 -13.81 -2.21 -42.75
N ASN A 450 -12.49 -2.42 -42.55
CA ASN A 450 -11.73 -3.42 -43.27
C ASN A 450 -10.95 -4.31 -42.33
N MET A 451 -10.65 -5.53 -42.77
CA MET A 451 -9.82 -6.54 -42.15
C MET A 451 -10.46 -7.17 -40.89
N ASN A 452 -10.33 -8.48 -40.78
CA ASN A 452 -10.56 -9.18 -39.53
C ASN A 452 -9.41 -8.93 -38.56
N LEU A 453 -9.52 -9.49 -37.32
CA LEU A 453 -8.54 -9.25 -36.26
C LEU A 453 -7.12 -9.67 -36.67
N GLN A 454 -6.98 -10.84 -37.30
CA GLN A 454 -5.69 -11.40 -37.68
C GLN A 454 -5.03 -10.59 -38.80
N GLU A 455 -5.80 -10.24 -39.80
CA GLU A 455 -5.36 -9.42 -40.95
C GLU A 455 -4.89 -8.02 -40.47
N GLY A 456 -5.69 -7.37 -39.63
CA GLY A 456 -5.34 -6.04 -39.13
C GLY A 456 -4.09 -6.06 -38.23
N VAL A 457 -3.94 -7.07 -37.35
CA VAL A 457 -2.74 -7.25 -36.55
C VAL A 457 -1.52 -7.54 -37.43
N ALA A 458 -1.66 -8.34 -38.49
CA ALA A 458 -0.57 -8.63 -39.41
C ALA A 458 -0.10 -7.38 -40.14
N LEU A 459 -1.04 -6.57 -40.70
CA LEU A 459 -0.72 -5.31 -41.34
C LEU A 459 -0.03 -4.32 -40.39
N ALA A 460 -0.53 -4.20 -39.16
CA ALA A 460 0.10 -3.33 -38.17
C ALA A 460 1.52 -3.77 -37.81
N LYS A 461 1.80 -5.08 -37.71
CA LYS A 461 3.14 -5.61 -37.46
C LYS A 461 4.09 -5.29 -38.60
N GLU A 462 3.68 -5.58 -39.84
CA GLU A 462 4.48 -5.29 -41.02
C GLU A 462 4.83 -3.80 -41.13
N LEU A 463 3.86 -2.92 -40.88
CA LEU A 463 4.06 -1.47 -40.87
C LEU A 463 5.00 -1.05 -39.73
N ASN A 464 4.79 -1.58 -38.52
CA ASN A 464 5.64 -1.32 -37.37
C ASN A 464 7.09 -1.68 -37.63
N ASP A 465 7.35 -2.87 -38.17
CA ASP A 465 8.69 -3.35 -38.48
C ASP A 465 9.35 -2.48 -39.59
N THR A 466 8.57 -2.15 -40.61
CA THR A 466 9.02 -1.30 -41.71
C THR A 466 9.45 0.09 -41.24
N LEU A 467 8.63 0.75 -40.41
CA LEU A 467 8.91 2.10 -39.93
C LEU A 467 9.90 2.13 -38.76
N ASN A 468 10.08 1.03 -38.01
CA ASN A 468 11.18 0.92 -37.06
C ASN A 468 12.55 0.77 -37.76
N ALA A 469 12.59 0.07 -38.90
CA ALA A 469 13.79 -0.06 -39.69
C ALA A 469 14.17 1.26 -40.38
N GLU A 470 13.21 2.01 -40.85
CA GLU A 470 13.43 3.30 -41.55
C GLU A 470 12.46 4.35 -40.96
N LYS A 471 12.96 5.15 -40.00
CA LYS A 471 12.16 6.14 -39.27
C LYS A 471 11.60 7.22 -40.19
N PRO A 472 10.30 7.54 -40.12
CA PRO A 472 9.67 8.57 -40.94
C PRO A 472 10.09 10.00 -40.49
N ASN A 473 10.08 10.94 -41.44
CA ASN A 473 10.32 12.37 -41.17
C ASN A 473 9.03 13.12 -40.77
N CYS A 474 7.92 12.41 -40.61
CA CYS A 474 6.61 12.96 -40.20
C CYS A 474 6.01 12.09 -39.09
N GLY A 475 5.00 12.59 -38.42
CA GLY A 475 4.16 11.77 -37.52
C GLY A 475 3.34 10.79 -38.35
N VAL A 476 3.29 9.54 -37.94
CA VAL A 476 2.47 8.50 -38.55
C VAL A 476 1.42 8.07 -37.54
N VAL A 477 0.17 7.95 -37.98
CA VAL A 477 -0.96 7.46 -37.16
C VAL A 477 -1.69 6.38 -37.92
N ILE A 478 -2.12 5.33 -37.27
CA ILE A 478 -3.08 4.36 -37.82
C ILE A 478 -4.36 4.40 -37.02
N CYS A 479 -5.47 4.67 -37.63
CA CYS A 479 -6.80 4.59 -37.02
C CYS A 479 -7.49 3.34 -37.54
N THR A 480 -7.86 2.47 -36.62
CA THR A 480 -8.34 1.11 -36.91
C THR A 480 -9.70 0.85 -36.29
N PRO A 481 -10.49 -0.12 -36.79
CA PRO A 481 -11.65 -0.65 -36.08
C PRO A 481 -11.35 -1.00 -34.65
N PHE A 482 -12.33 -0.86 -33.76
CA PHE A 482 -12.18 -1.11 -32.30
C PHE A 482 -11.58 -2.47 -31.97
N ILE A 483 -11.91 -3.52 -32.76
CA ILE A 483 -11.45 -4.89 -32.54
C ILE A 483 -9.93 -5.05 -32.58
N HIS A 484 -9.22 -4.15 -33.26
CA HIS A 484 -7.77 -4.21 -33.44
C HIS A 484 -7.00 -3.50 -32.32
N LEU A 485 -7.58 -2.49 -31.68
CA LEU A 485 -6.88 -1.50 -30.84
C LEU A 485 -6.05 -2.15 -29.73
N ALA A 486 -6.69 -2.95 -28.87
CA ALA A 486 -6.02 -3.55 -27.73
C ALA A 486 -4.89 -4.53 -28.13
N SER A 487 -5.09 -5.26 -29.22
CA SER A 487 -4.09 -6.21 -29.74
C SER A 487 -2.90 -5.48 -30.36
N ILE A 488 -3.14 -4.42 -31.13
CA ILE A 488 -2.08 -3.62 -31.76
C ILE A 488 -1.28 -2.86 -30.72
N ALA A 489 -1.94 -2.31 -29.70
CA ALA A 489 -1.28 -1.55 -28.63
C ALA A 489 -0.18 -2.35 -27.88
N GLN A 490 -0.25 -3.69 -27.89
CA GLN A 490 0.70 -4.55 -27.19
C GLN A 490 2.11 -4.58 -27.83
N PHE A 491 2.20 -4.32 -29.11
CA PHE A 491 3.48 -4.44 -29.85
C PHE A 491 3.87 -3.20 -30.63
N LEU A 492 2.92 -2.28 -30.89
CA LEU A 492 3.17 -1.08 -31.68
C LEU A 492 4.15 -0.15 -30.99
N ASN A 493 5.20 0.27 -31.69
CA ASN A 493 6.09 1.30 -31.22
C ASN A 493 5.39 2.68 -31.32
N GLN A 494 4.73 3.09 -30.25
CA GLN A 494 3.94 4.33 -30.22
C GLN A 494 4.78 5.62 -30.21
N ASP A 495 6.10 5.53 -30.14
CA ASP A 495 6.99 6.66 -30.35
C ASP A 495 7.16 6.99 -31.86
N ILE A 496 6.84 6.05 -32.73
CA ILE A 496 6.94 6.17 -34.19
C ILE A 496 5.54 6.21 -34.83
N ILE A 497 4.64 5.31 -34.43
CA ILE A 497 3.30 5.16 -35.01
C ILE A 497 2.26 5.37 -33.92
N GLY A 498 1.49 6.46 -33.99
CA GLY A 498 0.35 6.67 -33.10
C GLY A 498 -0.79 5.70 -33.42
N LEU A 499 -1.48 5.20 -32.39
CA LEU A 499 -2.64 4.34 -32.51
C LEU A 499 -3.92 5.16 -32.30
N GLY A 500 -4.91 5.01 -33.16
CA GLY A 500 -6.18 5.70 -33.08
C GLY A 500 -7.39 4.81 -33.33
N ALA A 501 -8.54 5.24 -32.85
CA ALA A 501 -9.84 4.70 -33.19
C ALA A 501 -10.51 5.50 -34.30
N GLU A 502 -11.49 4.91 -34.97
CA GLU A 502 -12.24 5.55 -36.07
C GLU A 502 -13.50 6.25 -35.58
N ASN A 503 -13.86 6.12 -34.31
CA ASN A 503 -15.00 6.75 -33.65
C ASN A 503 -14.93 6.60 -32.16
N CYS A 504 -15.77 7.32 -31.41
CA CYS A 504 -16.21 7.03 -30.06
C CYS A 504 -17.65 7.47 -29.82
N ALA A 505 -18.31 6.99 -28.79
CA ALA A 505 -19.65 7.41 -28.43
C ALA A 505 -19.69 8.86 -27.89
N ASP A 506 -20.87 9.50 -27.99
CA ASP A 506 -21.20 10.80 -27.39
C ASP A 506 -21.66 10.68 -25.93
N LYS A 507 -21.46 9.52 -25.31
CA LYS A 507 -21.82 9.21 -23.93
C LYS A 507 -20.62 8.65 -23.16
N GLU A 508 -20.55 8.99 -21.88
CA GLU A 508 -19.45 8.49 -21.02
C GLU A 508 -19.61 7.00 -20.72
N LYS A 509 -20.81 6.58 -20.33
CA LYS A 509 -21.19 5.21 -19.98
C LYS A 509 -22.70 5.08 -19.86
N GLY A 510 -23.22 3.86 -19.81
CA GLY A 510 -24.64 3.59 -19.53
C GLY A 510 -25.25 2.55 -20.45
N ALA A 511 -26.58 2.62 -20.62
CA ALA A 511 -27.37 1.68 -21.42
C ALA A 511 -27.33 2.03 -22.91
N TYR A 512 -26.16 1.92 -23.52
CA TYR A 512 -25.89 2.20 -24.93
C TYR A 512 -25.26 0.97 -25.56
N THR A 513 -26.07 -0.09 -25.70
CA THR A 513 -25.61 -1.39 -26.19
C THR A 513 -24.95 -1.28 -27.56
N GLY A 514 -23.72 -1.73 -27.68
CA GLY A 514 -22.94 -1.69 -28.93
C GLY A 514 -22.01 -0.48 -29.06
N GLU A 515 -22.15 0.57 -28.23
CA GLU A 515 -21.32 1.75 -28.28
C GLU A 515 -20.02 1.58 -27.50
N VAL A 516 -18.97 2.29 -27.93
CA VAL A 516 -17.65 2.31 -27.31
C VAL A 516 -17.33 3.74 -26.88
N SER A 517 -17.20 3.97 -25.56
CA SER A 517 -16.93 5.30 -25.03
C SER A 517 -15.48 5.76 -25.26
N ALA A 518 -15.24 7.06 -25.17
CA ALA A 518 -13.89 7.63 -25.26
C ALA A 518 -12.93 7.07 -24.17
N GLU A 519 -13.45 6.76 -22.98
CA GLU A 519 -12.69 6.11 -21.90
C GLU A 519 -12.29 4.67 -22.28
N MET A 520 -13.22 3.90 -22.87
CA MET A 520 -12.95 2.55 -23.37
C MET A 520 -11.89 2.58 -24.49
N VAL A 521 -12.00 3.51 -25.44
CA VAL A 521 -10.99 3.71 -26.49
C VAL A 521 -9.63 4.02 -25.85
N LYS A 522 -9.58 4.94 -24.93
CA LYS A 522 -8.31 5.30 -24.23
C LYS A 522 -7.70 4.12 -23.47
N SER A 523 -8.55 3.30 -22.88
CA SER A 523 -8.10 2.12 -22.09
C SER A 523 -7.38 1.06 -22.93
N THR A 524 -7.63 1.01 -24.23
CA THR A 524 -6.93 0.10 -25.16
C THR A 524 -5.49 0.51 -25.45
N GLY A 525 -5.06 1.72 -25.03
CA GLY A 525 -3.76 2.30 -25.37
C GLY A 525 -3.80 3.26 -26.56
N ALA A 526 -4.98 3.49 -27.16
CA ALA A 526 -5.12 4.46 -28.24
C ALA A 526 -4.82 5.90 -27.78
N GLN A 527 -4.22 6.68 -28.69
CA GLN A 527 -3.82 8.08 -28.46
C GLN A 527 -4.68 9.04 -29.29
N TYR A 528 -5.31 8.56 -30.36
CA TYR A 528 -6.07 9.35 -31.31
C TYR A 528 -7.48 8.79 -31.51
N VAL A 529 -8.37 9.63 -32.04
CA VAL A 529 -9.70 9.23 -32.54
C VAL A 529 -10.08 10.10 -33.68
N ILE A 530 -10.63 9.49 -34.75
CA ILE A 530 -11.29 10.21 -35.86
C ILE A 530 -12.74 10.52 -35.46
N LEU A 531 -13.16 11.77 -35.65
CA LEU A 531 -14.53 12.22 -35.39
C LEU A 531 -15.02 13.08 -36.54
N GLY A 532 -16.30 12.98 -36.85
CA GLY A 532 -16.95 13.78 -37.90
C GLY A 532 -16.64 13.36 -39.32
N HIS A 533 -16.10 12.14 -39.53
CA HIS A 533 -15.88 11.61 -40.89
C HIS A 533 -17.18 11.66 -41.75
N SER A 534 -17.06 12.04 -43.00
CA SER A 534 -18.20 12.22 -43.93
C SER A 534 -19.15 11.01 -44.00
N GLU A 535 -18.61 9.78 -43.97
CA GLU A 535 -19.44 8.56 -43.93
C GLU A 535 -20.30 8.50 -42.67
N ARG A 536 -19.81 8.95 -41.53
CA ARG A 536 -20.58 8.93 -40.27
C ARG A 536 -21.63 10.04 -40.23
N ARG A 537 -21.32 11.20 -40.78
CA ARG A 537 -22.30 12.28 -40.96
C ARG A 537 -23.45 11.84 -41.90
N GLY A 538 -23.09 11.21 -43.01
CA GLY A 538 -24.05 10.77 -44.01
C GLY A 538 -24.86 9.53 -43.63
N TYR A 539 -24.21 8.47 -43.17
CA TYR A 539 -24.87 7.17 -42.94
C TYR A 539 -25.44 7.04 -41.52
N TYR A 540 -24.85 7.71 -40.54
CA TYR A 540 -25.22 7.55 -39.11
C TYR A 540 -25.81 8.84 -38.52
N GLY A 541 -25.97 9.91 -39.31
CA GLY A 541 -26.64 11.14 -38.91
C GLY A 541 -25.90 11.90 -37.79
N GLU A 542 -24.57 11.87 -37.78
CA GLU A 542 -23.81 12.62 -36.79
C GLU A 542 -23.92 14.12 -37.02
N THR A 543 -24.67 14.81 -36.15
CA THR A 543 -24.85 16.26 -36.18
C THR A 543 -23.72 17.01 -35.51
N PRO A 544 -23.56 18.33 -35.74
CA PRO A 544 -22.56 19.15 -35.02
C PRO A 544 -22.67 19.04 -33.50
N GLU A 545 -23.86 18.92 -32.93
CA GLU A 545 -24.12 18.79 -31.51
C GLU A 545 -23.56 17.46 -30.97
N ILE A 546 -23.84 16.34 -31.65
CA ILE A 546 -23.33 15.01 -31.32
C ILE A 546 -21.80 15.02 -31.38
N LEU A 547 -21.25 15.61 -32.42
CA LEU A 547 -19.80 15.69 -32.63
C LEU A 547 -19.12 16.56 -31.59
N LYS A 548 -19.76 17.65 -31.19
CA LYS A 548 -19.27 18.47 -30.05
C LYS A 548 -19.11 17.65 -28.75
N GLU A 549 -20.13 16.87 -28.41
CA GLU A 549 -20.07 16.00 -27.21
C GLU A 549 -18.97 14.94 -27.36
N LYS A 550 -18.84 14.30 -28.51
CA LYS A 550 -17.78 13.32 -28.77
C LYS A 550 -16.39 13.94 -28.63
N VAL A 551 -16.19 15.14 -29.18
CA VAL A 551 -14.90 15.85 -29.06
C VAL A 551 -14.55 16.18 -27.60
N LEU A 552 -15.52 16.73 -26.85
CA LEU A 552 -15.33 17.03 -25.44
C LEU A 552 -14.97 15.79 -24.63
N LEU A 553 -15.66 14.67 -24.86
CA LEU A 553 -15.38 13.40 -24.17
C LEU A 553 -14.02 12.80 -24.57
N ALA A 554 -13.66 12.88 -25.84
CA ALA A 554 -12.36 12.42 -26.33
C ALA A 554 -11.21 13.21 -25.66
N LEU A 555 -11.29 14.54 -25.66
CA LEU A 555 -10.29 15.42 -25.06
C LEU A 555 -10.22 15.25 -23.54
N LYS A 556 -11.37 15.09 -22.86
CA LYS A 556 -11.47 14.81 -21.41
C LYS A 556 -10.71 13.55 -21.03
N ASN A 557 -10.76 12.54 -21.86
CA ASN A 557 -10.07 11.26 -21.67
C ASN A 557 -8.61 11.26 -22.19
N GLY A 558 -8.10 12.39 -22.68
CA GLY A 558 -6.73 12.54 -23.14
C GLY A 558 -6.44 11.89 -24.49
N LEU A 559 -7.48 11.77 -25.35
CA LEU A 559 -7.33 11.43 -26.76
C LEU A 559 -7.05 12.71 -27.56
N LYS A 560 -6.28 12.61 -28.62
CA LYS A 560 -6.16 13.64 -29.67
C LYS A 560 -7.22 13.36 -30.73
N VAL A 561 -7.87 14.40 -31.20
CA VAL A 561 -8.94 14.29 -32.15
C VAL A 561 -8.44 14.61 -33.56
N ILE A 562 -8.70 13.74 -34.52
CA ILE A 562 -8.64 14.04 -35.97
C ILE A 562 -10.05 14.36 -36.37
N PHE A 563 -10.34 15.66 -36.48
CA PHE A 563 -11.70 16.16 -36.78
C PHE A 563 -11.89 16.39 -38.24
N CYS A 564 -12.83 15.67 -38.86
CA CYS A 564 -13.11 15.70 -40.27
C CYS A 564 -14.20 16.74 -40.58
N ILE A 565 -13.94 17.53 -41.63
CA ILE A 565 -14.86 18.53 -42.19
C ILE A 565 -14.76 18.46 -43.72
N GLY A 566 -15.84 18.87 -44.40
CA GLY A 566 -15.81 18.92 -45.84
C GLY A 566 -17.18 19.11 -46.49
N GLU A 567 -17.17 19.55 -47.73
CA GLU A 567 -18.34 19.87 -48.52
C GLU A 567 -18.73 18.75 -49.50
N SER A 568 -20.03 18.65 -49.79
CA SER A 568 -20.59 17.82 -50.83
C SER A 568 -20.36 18.42 -52.25
N LEU A 569 -20.62 17.65 -53.30
CA LEU A 569 -20.54 18.14 -54.70
C LEU A 569 -21.50 19.30 -54.94
N GLU A 570 -22.70 19.19 -54.44
CA GLU A 570 -23.73 20.23 -54.58
C GLU A 570 -23.32 21.56 -53.93
N GLU A 571 -22.73 21.47 -52.72
CA GLU A 571 -22.23 22.63 -52.02
C GLU A 571 -21.01 23.23 -52.73
N ARG A 572 -20.12 22.40 -53.29
CA ARG A 572 -18.96 22.84 -54.07
C ARG A 572 -19.39 23.56 -55.36
N GLU A 573 -20.35 23.00 -56.11
CA GLU A 573 -20.91 23.60 -57.32
C GLU A 573 -21.67 24.90 -57.03
N ALA A 574 -22.23 25.04 -55.83
CA ALA A 574 -22.86 26.25 -55.35
C ALA A 574 -21.87 27.28 -54.77
N ASN A 575 -20.54 27.00 -54.79
CA ASN A 575 -19.46 27.81 -54.19
C ASN A 575 -19.63 28.06 -52.68
N LYS A 576 -20.22 27.09 -51.94
CA LYS A 576 -20.45 27.15 -50.48
C LYS A 576 -19.41 26.42 -49.65
N GLN A 577 -18.35 25.89 -50.23
CA GLN A 577 -17.32 25.09 -49.54
C GLN A 577 -16.75 25.79 -48.30
N ASN A 578 -16.52 27.11 -48.39
CA ASN A 578 -15.98 27.88 -47.27
C ASN A 578 -16.99 28.03 -46.12
N GLU A 579 -18.25 28.31 -46.46
CA GLU A 579 -19.35 28.46 -45.49
C GLU A 579 -19.59 27.13 -44.75
N VAL A 580 -19.61 26.01 -45.48
CA VAL A 580 -19.81 24.67 -44.93
C VAL A 580 -18.67 24.29 -43.97
N CYS A 581 -17.41 24.39 -44.40
CA CYS A 581 -16.29 24.09 -43.57
C CYS A 581 -16.22 24.98 -42.29
N LYS A 582 -16.56 26.27 -42.42
CA LYS A 582 -16.63 27.18 -41.27
C LYS A 582 -17.76 26.78 -40.31
N ALA A 583 -18.95 26.49 -40.81
CA ALA A 583 -20.10 26.08 -39.99
C ALA A 583 -19.85 24.78 -39.25
N GLU A 584 -19.18 23.81 -39.86
CA GLU A 584 -18.81 22.55 -39.21
C GLU A 584 -17.80 22.73 -38.07
N LEU A 585 -16.82 23.63 -38.24
CA LEU A 585 -15.87 24.00 -37.17
C LEU A 585 -16.58 24.74 -36.03
N GLU A 586 -17.43 25.73 -36.37
CA GLU A 586 -18.16 26.53 -35.37
C GLU A 586 -19.12 25.67 -34.53
N GLY A 587 -19.85 24.76 -35.20
CA GLY A 587 -20.83 23.90 -34.54
C GLY A 587 -20.23 22.84 -33.61
N SER A 588 -18.97 22.43 -33.85
CA SER A 588 -18.44 21.23 -33.22
C SER A 588 -17.18 21.47 -32.38
N VAL A 589 -16.20 22.30 -32.80
CA VAL A 589 -14.89 22.41 -32.15
C VAL A 589 -14.53 23.83 -31.71
N PHE A 590 -15.18 24.87 -32.18
CA PHE A 590 -14.86 26.26 -31.80
C PHE A 590 -15.42 26.69 -30.44
N ASN A 591 -16.10 25.81 -29.73
CA ASN A 591 -16.45 25.97 -28.32
C ASN A 591 -15.29 25.58 -27.37
N LEU A 592 -14.22 24.99 -27.87
CA LEU A 592 -13.05 24.62 -27.10
C LEU A 592 -12.24 25.84 -26.70
N SER A 593 -11.54 25.75 -25.57
CA SER A 593 -10.48 26.70 -25.23
C SER A 593 -9.27 26.54 -26.17
N ALA A 594 -8.47 27.58 -26.33
CA ALA A 594 -7.26 27.52 -27.14
C ALA A 594 -6.28 26.41 -26.72
N GLU A 595 -6.26 26.03 -25.45
CA GLU A 595 -5.39 24.96 -24.93
C GLU A 595 -5.95 23.56 -25.26
N GLU A 596 -7.27 23.39 -25.24
CA GLU A 596 -7.93 22.15 -25.66
C GLU A 596 -7.79 21.95 -27.17
N PHE A 597 -7.97 23.02 -27.94
CA PHE A 597 -7.89 22.98 -29.42
C PHE A 597 -6.51 22.53 -29.94
N LYS A 598 -5.43 22.71 -29.17
CA LYS A 598 -4.10 22.18 -29.52
C LYS A 598 -4.04 20.66 -29.63
N ASN A 599 -5.06 19.95 -29.17
CA ASN A 599 -5.19 18.50 -29.29
C ASN A 599 -6.11 18.09 -30.45
N VAL A 600 -6.53 19.04 -31.27
CA VAL A 600 -7.34 18.82 -32.48
C VAL A 600 -6.42 18.92 -33.69
N ILE A 601 -6.55 17.96 -34.58
CA ILE A 601 -6.01 17.94 -35.94
C ILE A 601 -7.20 18.03 -36.86
N ILE A 602 -7.19 18.90 -37.82
CA ILE A 602 -8.30 19.04 -38.80
C ILE A 602 -7.98 18.16 -39.99
N ALA A 603 -8.99 17.45 -40.52
CA ALA A 603 -8.87 16.71 -41.75
C ALA A 603 -9.94 17.24 -42.72
N TYR A 604 -9.50 17.83 -43.81
CA TYR A 604 -10.41 18.33 -44.87
C TYR A 604 -10.72 17.22 -45.86
N GLU A 605 -12.00 16.89 -46.00
CA GLU A 605 -12.55 15.85 -46.86
C GLU A 605 -13.34 16.48 -48.02
N PRO A 606 -12.80 16.64 -49.26
CA PRO A 606 -13.61 16.95 -50.40
C PRO A 606 -14.51 15.76 -50.73
N ILE A 607 -15.75 15.72 -50.15
CA ILE A 607 -16.63 14.54 -50.21
C ILE A 607 -16.91 14.12 -51.67
N TRP A 608 -17.01 15.09 -52.56
CA TRP A 608 -17.18 14.89 -53.97
C TRP A 608 -16.00 14.17 -54.69
N ALA A 609 -14.84 14.12 -54.04
CA ALA A 609 -13.64 13.47 -54.55
C ALA A 609 -13.30 12.16 -53.81
N ILE A 610 -14.13 11.73 -52.83
CA ILE A 610 -13.91 10.50 -52.08
C ILE A 610 -14.65 9.33 -52.78
N GLY A 611 -13.88 8.34 -53.26
CA GLY A 611 -14.43 7.12 -53.86
C GLY A 611 -15.13 7.29 -55.20
N THR A 612 -15.15 8.50 -55.78
CA THR A 612 -15.85 8.83 -57.04
C THR A 612 -14.96 8.70 -58.29
N GLY A 613 -13.65 8.47 -58.10
CA GLY A 613 -12.66 8.52 -59.18
C GLY A 613 -12.22 9.93 -59.55
N LYS A 614 -12.89 10.99 -59.05
CA LYS A 614 -12.47 12.39 -59.19
C LYS A 614 -11.38 12.68 -58.12
N THR A 615 -10.47 13.59 -58.43
CA THR A 615 -9.43 14.01 -57.49
C THR A 615 -9.38 15.54 -57.47
N ALA A 616 -9.39 16.17 -56.34
CA ALA A 616 -9.13 17.60 -56.22
C ALA A 616 -7.71 17.89 -56.68
N THR A 617 -7.48 18.99 -57.39
CA THR A 617 -6.11 19.42 -57.69
C THR A 617 -5.42 19.91 -56.43
N ALA A 618 -4.09 19.95 -56.46
CA ALA A 618 -3.33 20.45 -55.29
C ALA A 618 -3.66 21.90 -54.97
N GLU A 619 -3.98 22.72 -55.99
CA GLU A 619 -4.42 24.11 -55.85
C GLU A 619 -5.78 24.21 -55.17
N GLN A 620 -6.75 23.37 -55.59
CA GLN A 620 -8.08 23.33 -54.97
C GLN A 620 -8.00 22.90 -53.51
N ALA A 621 -7.14 21.94 -53.18
CA ALA A 621 -6.92 21.52 -51.83
C ALA A 621 -6.26 22.62 -50.97
N GLU A 622 -5.24 23.29 -51.51
CA GLU A 622 -4.55 24.39 -50.85
C GLU A 622 -5.49 25.57 -50.55
N GLU A 623 -6.38 25.94 -51.50
CA GLU A 623 -7.34 27.03 -51.29
C GLU A 623 -8.18 26.82 -50.04
N ILE A 624 -8.72 25.62 -49.85
CA ILE A 624 -9.55 25.32 -48.67
C ILE A 624 -8.70 25.16 -47.40
N HIS A 625 -7.51 24.56 -47.49
CA HIS A 625 -6.60 24.47 -46.35
C HIS A 625 -6.19 25.86 -45.84
N ALA A 626 -5.86 26.78 -46.72
CA ALA A 626 -5.55 28.18 -46.37
C ALA A 626 -6.78 28.88 -45.73
N PHE A 627 -7.98 28.65 -46.27
CA PHE A 627 -9.21 29.18 -45.68
C PHE A 627 -9.48 28.61 -44.28
N ILE A 628 -9.38 27.29 -44.08
CA ILE A 628 -9.54 26.65 -42.78
C ILE A 628 -8.54 27.24 -41.77
N ARG A 629 -7.26 27.41 -42.15
CA ARG A 629 -6.23 27.99 -41.29
C ARG A 629 -6.55 29.44 -40.93
N SER A 630 -7.04 30.26 -41.90
CA SER A 630 -7.46 31.63 -41.62
C SER A 630 -8.65 31.67 -40.64
N THR A 631 -9.59 30.77 -40.78
CA THR A 631 -10.78 30.63 -39.90
C THR A 631 -10.34 30.24 -38.46
N VAL A 632 -9.37 29.33 -38.32
CA VAL A 632 -8.78 29.00 -37.01
C VAL A 632 -8.04 30.21 -36.43
N ALA A 633 -7.35 31.00 -37.29
CA ALA A 633 -6.66 32.19 -36.84
C ALA A 633 -7.61 33.30 -36.35
N GLU A 634 -8.76 33.47 -37.01
CA GLU A 634 -9.83 34.37 -36.57
C GLU A 634 -10.33 34.01 -35.17
N LYS A 635 -10.51 32.71 -34.87
CA LYS A 635 -11.07 32.25 -33.63
C LYS A 635 -10.05 32.23 -32.48
N TYR A 636 -8.85 31.71 -32.72
CA TYR A 636 -7.86 31.40 -31.66
C TYR A 636 -6.56 32.19 -31.74
N GLY A 637 -6.42 33.00 -32.77
CA GLY A 637 -5.20 33.75 -33.03
C GLY A 637 -4.18 33.01 -33.92
N LYS A 638 -3.29 33.78 -34.53
CA LYS A 638 -2.33 33.29 -35.54
C LYS A 638 -1.40 32.19 -34.97
N GLU A 639 -1.03 32.27 -33.70
CA GLU A 639 -0.12 31.31 -33.05
C GLU A 639 -0.75 29.90 -33.00
N VAL A 640 -2.02 29.79 -32.61
CA VAL A 640 -2.76 28.51 -32.58
C VAL A 640 -2.96 27.97 -34.00
N ALA A 641 -3.32 28.82 -34.94
CA ALA A 641 -3.51 28.41 -36.35
C ALA A 641 -2.22 27.86 -36.98
N GLU A 642 -1.05 28.46 -36.64
CA GLU A 642 0.26 27.97 -37.07
C GLU A 642 0.74 26.72 -36.34
N GLU A 643 0.14 26.36 -35.19
CA GLU A 643 0.40 25.10 -34.49
C GLU A 643 -0.56 23.97 -34.92
N THR A 644 -1.68 24.28 -35.56
CA THR A 644 -2.72 23.33 -35.97
C THR A 644 -2.31 22.60 -37.26
N SER A 645 -2.26 21.27 -37.22
CA SER A 645 -2.08 20.44 -38.41
C SER A 645 -3.41 20.31 -39.14
N ILE A 646 -3.40 20.56 -40.47
CA ILE A 646 -4.55 20.40 -41.37
C ILE A 646 -4.19 19.37 -42.44
N LEU A 647 -4.91 18.24 -42.45
CA LEU A 647 -4.66 17.09 -43.31
C LEU A 647 -5.59 17.08 -44.49
N TYR A 648 -5.11 16.68 -45.64
CA TYR A 648 -5.91 16.42 -46.82
C TYR A 648 -6.56 15.04 -46.75
N GLY A 649 -7.88 14.95 -46.75
CA GLY A 649 -8.68 13.71 -46.62
C GLY A 649 -9.24 13.18 -47.94
N GLY A 650 -8.93 13.78 -49.08
CA GLY A 650 -9.32 13.29 -50.40
C GLY A 650 -8.41 12.15 -50.90
N SER A 651 -8.54 11.82 -52.21
CA SER A 651 -7.75 10.75 -52.82
C SER A 651 -6.27 11.08 -52.86
N CYS A 652 -5.49 10.41 -52.04
CA CYS A 652 -4.03 10.57 -51.92
C CYS A 652 -3.32 9.22 -52.17
N LYS A 653 -2.32 9.24 -53.03
CA LYS A 653 -1.47 8.10 -53.41
C LYS A 653 -0.01 8.53 -53.38
N ALA A 654 0.91 7.58 -53.41
CA ALA A 654 2.36 7.88 -53.50
C ALA A 654 2.74 8.78 -54.64
N SER A 655 2.00 8.72 -55.78
CA SER A 655 2.25 9.50 -56.99
C SER A 655 1.86 11.00 -56.90
N ASN A 656 0.83 11.37 -56.11
CA ASN A 656 0.37 12.76 -55.95
C ASN A 656 0.67 13.38 -54.57
N ALA A 657 1.06 12.59 -53.60
CA ALA A 657 1.41 13.05 -52.25
C ALA A 657 2.52 14.12 -52.24
N PRO A 658 3.61 14.02 -53.02
CA PRO A 658 4.64 15.04 -53.04
C PRO A 658 4.12 16.41 -53.48
N GLU A 659 3.23 16.48 -54.48
CA GLU A 659 2.64 17.72 -54.97
C GLU A 659 1.69 18.36 -53.94
N LEU A 660 0.83 17.53 -53.32
CA LEU A 660 -0.07 17.95 -52.26
C LEU A 660 0.68 18.48 -51.04
N PHE A 661 1.68 17.72 -50.55
CA PHE A 661 2.42 18.05 -49.34
C PHE A 661 3.44 19.19 -49.51
N ALA A 662 3.73 19.58 -50.78
CA ALA A 662 4.51 20.77 -51.07
C ALA A 662 3.73 22.07 -50.85
N LYS A 663 2.41 22.01 -50.73
CA LYS A 663 1.57 23.21 -50.53
C LYS A 663 1.74 23.77 -49.12
N PRO A 664 1.72 25.11 -48.98
CA PRO A 664 2.02 25.79 -47.71
C PRO A 664 1.11 25.41 -46.53
N ASP A 665 -0.16 25.17 -46.76
CA ASP A 665 -1.16 24.98 -45.72
C ASP A 665 -1.59 23.51 -45.55
N ILE A 666 -1.07 22.59 -46.36
CA ILE A 666 -1.30 21.16 -46.25
C ILE A 666 -0.20 20.52 -45.37
N ASP A 667 -0.59 20.01 -44.22
CA ASP A 667 0.34 19.44 -43.24
C ASP A 667 0.41 17.89 -43.27
N GLY A 668 -0.15 17.26 -44.30
CA GLY A 668 -0.19 15.82 -44.50
C GLY A 668 -1.49 15.30 -45.02
N GLY A 669 -1.80 14.03 -44.71
CA GLY A 669 -3.01 13.41 -45.26
C GLY A 669 -3.71 12.45 -44.28
N LEU A 670 -5.04 12.39 -44.41
CA LEU A 670 -5.89 11.31 -43.85
C LEU A 670 -6.15 10.30 -44.96
N ILE A 671 -5.50 9.16 -44.92
CA ILE A 671 -5.38 8.21 -46.02
C ILE A 671 -6.32 7.03 -45.84
N GLY A 672 -7.24 6.82 -46.77
CA GLY A 672 -8.14 5.66 -46.78
C GLY A 672 -7.47 4.41 -47.37
N GLY A 673 -7.95 3.89 -48.52
CA GLY A 673 -7.54 2.60 -49.08
C GLY A 673 -6.04 2.36 -49.27
N ALA A 674 -5.26 3.42 -49.56
CA ALA A 674 -3.79 3.28 -49.65
C ALA A 674 -3.12 2.94 -48.30
N SER A 675 -3.77 3.18 -47.15
CA SER A 675 -3.26 2.80 -45.83
C SER A 675 -3.42 1.31 -45.52
N LEU A 676 -4.14 0.56 -46.35
CA LEU A 676 -4.37 -0.88 -46.21
C LEU A 676 -3.23 -1.73 -46.85
N LYS A 677 -2.22 -1.09 -47.40
CA LYS A 677 -1.03 -1.74 -47.97
C LYS A 677 0.22 -1.00 -47.50
N VAL A 678 1.15 -1.70 -46.88
CA VAL A 678 2.38 -1.10 -46.30
C VAL A 678 3.16 -0.32 -47.35
N ALA A 679 3.34 -0.88 -48.55
CA ALA A 679 4.12 -0.24 -49.63
C ALA A 679 3.49 1.08 -50.08
N ASP A 680 2.15 1.11 -50.27
CA ASP A 680 1.41 2.30 -50.71
C ASP A 680 1.41 3.39 -49.63
N PHE A 681 1.19 2.98 -48.37
CA PHE A 681 1.19 3.90 -47.21
C PHE A 681 2.58 4.48 -46.97
N LYS A 682 3.62 3.62 -47.02
CA LYS A 682 5.01 4.07 -46.90
C LYS A 682 5.37 5.06 -48.01
N GLY A 683 4.95 4.80 -49.25
CA GLY A 683 5.20 5.73 -50.37
C GLY A 683 4.60 7.13 -50.14
N ILE A 684 3.46 7.23 -49.43
CA ILE A 684 2.87 8.52 -49.04
C ILE A 684 3.65 9.15 -47.89
N ILE A 685 4.08 8.36 -46.87
CA ILE A 685 4.89 8.82 -45.75
C ILE A 685 6.21 9.40 -46.26
N ASP A 686 6.84 8.73 -47.22
CA ASP A 686 8.13 9.11 -47.79
C ASP A 686 8.07 10.40 -48.64
N ALA A 687 6.86 10.90 -49.01
CA ALA A 687 6.67 12.20 -49.62
C ALA A 687 7.17 13.38 -48.75
N TRP A 688 7.46 13.14 -47.48
CA TRP A 688 8.09 14.11 -46.57
C TRP A 688 9.63 13.97 -46.48
N LYS A 689 10.26 13.13 -47.30
CA LYS A 689 11.74 13.00 -47.36
C LYS A 689 12.39 14.17 -48.16
#